data_844a3ff2a8fc8ee5d471cb6bdd884aed
#
_entry.id   844a3ff2a8fc8ee5d471cb6bdd884aed
#
_cell.length_a   1.000
_cell.length_b   1.000
_cell.length_c   1.000
_cell.angle_alpha   90.00
_cell.angle_beta   90.00
_cell.angle_gamma   90.00
#
_symmetry.space_group_name_H-M   'P 1'
#
loop_
_entity.id
_entity.type
_entity.pdbx_description
1 polymer ?
#
loop_
_entity_poly.entity_id
_entity_poly.type
_entity_poly.pdbx_seq_one_letter_code
_entity_poly.pdbx_strand_id
1 'polypeptide(L)'
;MSEPGPAPEPPEAPILVTVPDIGASPEEMPGAPAIPAHRAEAISALVLGTVPLGGAGTGCMEVAADGRLRHLSINNNRSPESWIPGSPNTFLAVRVAYEGEPPQAYVLQRDSRSQNTSVVSIPRIPKDAFTSRGIFPMLHFFARSDSLPFSAVWMLYAPLIPFDVEASVLPMLLSSVVMRNRLKKPASVSVLFHLEHLAGRKGHDPLIPRPVSARHIDEEEIIAAKGEEGLRPYNALLFDSGAQSGKHGDTDGQHCIAVRAKGLGDLSVGAYVASQPDRAYDFWQHFLKTGDVPTGLVGANAEYGAVCLRFTLQPKEERRTDFIWSWFCPDFHAHDGERMGNGYTCVVDDVVDCVRRGLKHGRYYHDAVLDWQQRLHNSTLPRWLVKELINSARVFTRNGLYGDDGRFGLQASPLDPCVADVASRIYSSFGTLLFLPRFEEEELTLACRARDPEHPGVLCHSLGKASLHHPQATADEAAQMQLAANLIISAYRNYLMTGSLVHARKRFPMLRDAMHLVMALDYDGDGFPEGGGDHAALRLCASSCGLWLLALRCYAQLAVEREARDEAELAEALFSRARLSFEDYFWSDAAQSYVLWRAGNEPEDESAQEMRYHLGQLAGEWQASLLGLSPLHMSDRIGKTLHAIAA
;
A
#
# COMPACT_ATOMS: atom_id res chain seq x y z
N MET A 1 -16.72 -0.29 54.00
CA MET A 1 -15.96 0.59 53.09
C MET A 1 -14.73 -0.19 52.69
N SER A 2 -14.77 -0.84 51.56
CA SER A 2 -13.66 -1.58 50.96
C SER A 2 -12.77 -0.60 50.20
N GLU A 3 -11.46 -0.66 50.42
CA GLU A 3 -10.46 0.15 49.74
C GLU A 3 -10.54 -0.02 48.21
N PRO A 4 -10.36 1.04 47.44
CA PRO A 4 -10.31 0.94 45.99
C PRO A 4 -9.06 0.15 45.58
N GLY A 5 -9.24 -0.85 44.72
CA GLY A 5 -8.16 -1.63 44.14
C GLY A 5 -7.19 -0.75 43.32
N PRO A 6 -5.97 -1.21 43.09
CA PRO A 6 -4.95 -0.46 42.36
C PRO A 6 -5.44 -0.06 40.98
N ALA A 7 -5.16 1.20 40.58
CA ALA A 7 -5.48 1.73 39.28
C ALA A 7 -4.82 0.85 38.17
N PRO A 8 -5.51 0.61 37.03
CA PRO A 8 -4.92 -0.15 35.94
C PRO A 8 -3.66 0.54 35.45
N GLU A 9 -2.61 -0.24 35.27
CA GLU A 9 -1.35 0.23 34.67
C GLU A 9 -1.63 0.90 33.33
N PRO A 10 -0.94 2.01 33.00
CA PRO A 10 -1.08 2.67 31.72
C PRO A 10 -0.72 1.69 30.59
N PRO A 11 -1.44 1.71 29.46
CA PRO A 11 -1.17 0.80 28.37
C PRO A 11 0.29 0.93 27.92
N GLU A 12 0.98 -0.20 27.86
CA GLU A 12 2.35 -0.27 27.36
C GLU A 12 2.46 0.46 26.00
N ALA A 13 3.50 1.28 25.86
CA ALA A 13 3.77 2.03 24.65
C ALA A 13 3.74 1.10 23.41
N PRO A 14 3.20 1.56 22.28
CA PRO A 14 3.04 0.73 21.08
C PRO A 14 4.36 0.08 20.68
N ILE A 15 4.28 -1.22 20.39
CA ILE A 15 5.42 -2.10 20.16
C ILE A 15 6.23 -1.63 18.95
N LEU A 16 7.50 -1.38 19.16
CA LEU A 16 8.52 -1.10 18.15
C LEU A 16 8.55 -2.20 17.07
N VAL A 17 8.36 -1.84 15.82
CA VAL A 17 8.88 -2.61 14.70
C VAL A 17 10.34 -2.21 14.50
N THR A 18 11.26 -2.89 15.15
CA THR A 18 12.62 -3.00 14.62
C THR A 18 12.50 -3.87 13.38
N VAL A 19 12.60 -3.27 12.21
CA VAL A 19 12.85 -4.03 10.98
C VAL A 19 14.16 -4.76 11.21
N PRO A 20 14.21 -6.11 11.10
CA PRO A 20 15.48 -6.82 11.21
C PRO A 20 16.43 -6.25 10.14
N ASP A 21 17.67 -6.05 10.51
CA ASP A 21 18.75 -5.75 9.58
C ASP A 21 18.96 -7.03 8.76
N ILE A 22 18.27 -7.13 7.62
CA ILE A 22 18.40 -8.26 6.70
C ILE A 22 19.67 -7.99 5.90
N GLY A 23 20.81 -8.28 6.52
CA GLY A 23 22.15 -8.06 5.98
C GLY A 23 22.60 -9.08 4.93
N ALA A 24 21.70 -9.71 4.17
CA ALA A 24 22.07 -10.51 3.03
C ALA A 24 21.85 -9.72 1.73
N SER A 25 22.92 -9.46 0.98
CA SER A 25 22.78 -8.89 -0.36
C SER A 25 22.14 -9.93 -1.30
N PRO A 26 21.34 -9.51 -2.30
CA PRO A 26 20.73 -10.42 -3.28
C PRO A 26 21.74 -11.23 -4.12
N GLU A 27 23.01 -10.90 -4.03
CA GLU A 27 24.08 -11.54 -4.80
C GLU A 27 24.52 -12.91 -4.24
N GLU A 28 24.03 -13.34 -3.08
CA GLU A 28 24.48 -14.55 -2.40
C GLU A 28 23.58 -15.78 -2.57
N MET A 29 22.54 -15.71 -3.41
CA MET A 29 21.74 -16.90 -3.71
C MET A 29 22.29 -17.65 -4.94
N PRO A 30 22.87 -18.86 -4.77
CA PRO A 30 23.37 -19.66 -5.89
C PRO A 30 22.23 -20.01 -6.85
N GLY A 31 22.38 -19.66 -8.13
CA GLY A 31 21.45 -20.05 -9.19
C GLY A 31 20.35 -19.05 -9.53
N ALA A 32 20.29 -17.88 -8.88
CA ALA A 32 19.36 -16.83 -9.29
C ALA A 32 19.78 -16.22 -10.65
N PRO A 33 18.85 -16.02 -11.61
CA PRO A 33 19.17 -15.33 -12.85
C PRO A 33 19.65 -13.91 -12.55
N ALA A 34 20.65 -13.42 -13.32
CA ALA A 34 21.19 -12.08 -13.13
C ALA A 34 20.08 -11.03 -13.25
N ILE A 35 19.82 -10.35 -12.16
CA ILE A 35 18.80 -9.29 -12.11
C ILE A 35 19.39 -8.04 -12.76
N PRO A 36 18.73 -7.45 -13.79
CA PRO A 36 19.19 -6.19 -14.38
C PRO A 36 19.42 -5.11 -13.32
N ALA A 37 20.45 -4.27 -13.48
CA ALA A 37 20.87 -3.30 -12.46
C ALA A 37 19.71 -2.38 -11.96
N HIS A 38 18.84 -1.92 -12.87
CA HIS A 38 17.66 -1.11 -12.51
C HIS A 38 16.64 -1.90 -11.67
N ARG A 39 16.50 -3.22 -11.87
CA ARG A 39 15.67 -4.09 -11.03
C ARG A 39 16.34 -4.37 -9.68
N ALA A 40 17.65 -4.51 -9.64
CA ALA A 40 18.40 -4.71 -8.41
C ALA A 40 18.29 -3.48 -7.49
N GLU A 41 18.35 -2.26 -8.05
CA GLU A 41 18.11 -1.03 -7.28
C GLU A 41 16.67 -0.95 -6.76
N ALA A 42 15.66 -1.31 -7.57
CA ALA A 42 14.27 -1.33 -7.14
C ALA A 42 14.02 -2.40 -6.06
N ILE A 43 14.61 -3.58 -6.18
CA ILE A 43 14.54 -4.64 -5.14
C ILE A 43 15.24 -4.18 -3.86
N SER A 44 16.42 -3.59 -3.97
CA SER A 44 17.14 -3.00 -2.83
C SER A 44 16.30 -1.94 -2.12
N ALA A 45 15.59 -1.11 -2.88
CA ALA A 45 14.68 -0.12 -2.34
C ALA A 45 13.48 -0.74 -1.58
N LEU A 46 12.93 -1.84 -2.10
CA LEU A 46 11.83 -2.58 -1.44
C LEU A 46 12.27 -3.23 -0.13
N VAL A 47 13.54 -3.58 -0.01
CA VAL A 47 14.12 -4.26 1.18
C VAL A 47 14.59 -3.27 2.25
N LEU A 48 14.80 -1.98 1.93
CA LEU A 48 15.43 -0.99 2.81
C LEU A 48 14.55 -0.49 3.99
N GLY A 49 13.53 -1.21 4.42
CA GLY A 49 12.80 -0.88 5.65
C GLY A 49 12.09 0.47 5.62
N THR A 50 11.47 0.79 4.49
CA THR A 50 10.63 1.97 4.34
C THR A 50 9.17 1.65 4.61
N VAL A 51 8.39 2.68 4.94
CA VAL A 51 6.93 2.59 5.05
C VAL A 51 6.33 3.41 3.91
N PRO A 52 5.55 2.78 3.00
CA PRO A 52 4.85 3.50 1.95
C PRO A 52 3.66 4.25 2.56
N LEU A 53 3.61 5.55 2.39
CA LEU A 53 2.52 6.40 2.85
C LEU A 53 1.84 7.07 1.66
N GLY A 54 0.51 7.05 1.69
CA GLY A 54 -0.39 7.56 0.65
C GLY A 54 -1.73 6.85 0.72
N GLY A 55 -2.68 7.25 -0.11
CA GLY A 55 -3.97 6.57 -0.22
C GLY A 55 -3.89 5.28 -1.02
N ALA A 56 -4.91 4.44 -0.90
CA ALA A 56 -5.03 3.23 -1.69
C ALA A 56 -5.19 3.58 -3.18
N GLY A 57 -4.27 3.08 -4.01
CA GLY A 57 -4.28 3.35 -5.45
C GLY A 57 -3.90 4.76 -5.88
N THR A 58 -3.34 5.61 -5.00
CA THR A 58 -2.99 7.01 -5.32
C THR A 58 -1.51 7.24 -5.64
N GLY A 59 -0.69 6.21 -5.54
CA GLY A 59 0.76 6.34 -5.42
C GLY A 59 1.19 6.57 -3.97
N CYS A 60 2.49 6.48 -3.72
CA CYS A 60 3.00 6.58 -2.36
C CYS A 60 4.37 7.26 -2.27
N MET A 61 4.70 7.65 -1.06
CA MET A 61 6.01 8.11 -0.66
C MET A 61 6.61 7.09 0.32
N GLU A 62 7.76 6.56 -0.02
CA GLU A 62 8.49 5.62 0.82
C GLU A 62 9.32 6.39 1.85
N VAL A 63 8.94 6.29 3.11
CA VAL A 63 9.59 7.01 4.22
C VAL A 63 10.45 6.04 5.03
N ALA A 64 11.74 6.36 5.16
CA ALA A 64 12.70 5.55 5.89
C ALA A 64 12.75 5.90 7.40
N ALA A 65 13.31 5.00 8.20
CA ALA A 65 13.48 5.17 9.64
C ALA A 65 14.36 6.36 10.05
N ASP A 66 15.13 6.93 9.13
CA ASP A 66 15.92 8.14 9.32
C ASP A 66 15.15 9.44 9.00
N GLY A 67 13.87 9.34 8.63
CA GLY A 67 13.00 10.46 8.29
C GLY A 67 13.15 10.97 6.85
N ARG A 68 13.91 10.26 5.99
CA ARG A 68 14.09 10.64 4.58
C ARG A 68 13.07 9.99 3.67
N LEU A 69 12.70 10.70 2.61
CA LEU A 69 11.95 10.15 1.49
C LEU A 69 12.92 9.37 0.59
N ARG A 70 12.58 8.13 0.25
CA ARG A 70 13.44 7.26 -0.57
C ARG A 70 12.92 7.10 -1.98
N HIS A 71 11.66 6.78 -2.14
CA HIS A 71 11.01 6.61 -3.43
C HIS A 71 9.65 7.28 -3.40
N LEU A 72 9.29 7.91 -4.52
CA LEU A 72 8.00 8.55 -4.69
C LEU A 72 7.38 8.11 -6.00
N SER A 73 6.14 7.63 -5.93
CA SER A 73 5.33 7.19 -7.07
C SER A 73 4.01 7.98 -7.18
N ILE A 74 4.04 9.27 -6.79
CA ILE A 74 2.86 10.12 -6.63
C ILE A 74 2.44 10.88 -7.89
N ASN A 75 3.25 10.83 -8.95
CA ASN A 75 3.02 11.53 -10.23
C ASN A 75 2.64 10.55 -11.34
N ASN A 76 1.81 9.55 -11.07
CA ASN A 76 1.47 8.46 -12.01
C ASN A 76 2.68 7.61 -12.46
N ASN A 77 3.83 7.81 -11.87
CA ASN A 77 5.08 7.11 -12.10
C ASN A 77 5.10 5.78 -11.31
N ARG A 78 4.23 4.81 -11.69
CA ARG A 78 3.96 3.59 -10.91
C ARG A 78 5.00 2.49 -11.11
N SER A 79 5.69 2.45 -12.27
CA SER A 79 6.75 1.47 -12.51
C SER A 79 8.04 1.84 -11.77
N PRO A 80 8.82 0.87 -11.28
CA PRO A 80 10.05 1.13 -10.53
C PRO A 80 11.05 2.02 -11.27
N GLU A 81 11.12 1.88 -12.59
CA GLU A 81 12.02 2.68 -13.45
C GLU A 81 11.62 4.16 -13.47
N SER A 82 10.34 4.44 -13.23
CA SER A 82 9.78 5.79 -13.23
C SER A 82 9.72 6.43 -11.84
N TRP A 83 10.01 5.69 -10.77
CA TRP A 83 9.99 6.23 -9.41
C TRP A 83 11.03 7.34 -9.25
N ILE A 84 10.63 8.43 -8.58
CA ILE A 84 11.56 9.48 -8.19
C ILE A 84 12.42 8.91 -7.05
N PRO A 85 13.76 8.86 -7.18
CA PRO A 85 14.67 8.16 -6.25
C PRO A 85 14.90 8.92 -4.94
N GLY A 86 13.89 9.57 -4.43
CA GLY A 86 13.93 10.38 -3.22
C GLY A 86 13.83 11.87 -3.50
N SER A 87 13.74 12.64 -2.44
CA SER A 87 13.72 14.10 -2.49
C SER A 87 14.51 14.62 -1.29
N PRO A 88 15.83 14.87 -1.45
CA PRO A 88 16.69 15.32 -0.36
C PRO A 88 16.34 16.73 0.13
N ASN A 89 15.61 17.47 -0.68
CA ASN A 89 15.18 18.85 -0.40
C ASN A 89 13.71 18.93 0.06
N THR A 90 13.06 17.78 0.31
CA THR A 90 11.73 17.75 0.93
C THR A 90 11.87 17.24 2.36
N PHE A 91 11.62 18.12 3.33
CA PHE A 91 11.81 17.81 4.76
C PHE A 91 11.10 18.82 5.67
N LEU A 92 11.00 18.46 6.93
CA LEU A 92 10.67 19.38 8.01
C LEU A 92 11.95 19.91 8.66
N ALA A 93 11.99 21.21 8.96
CA ALA A 93 13.03 21.83 9.75
C ALA A 93 12.44 22.60 10.94
N VAL A 94 13.19 22.64 12.01
CA VAL A 94 12.85 23.41 13.21
C VAL A 94 13.97 24.41 13.51
N ARG A 95 13.60 25.59 13.98
CA ARG A 95 14.52 26.61 14.48
C ARG A 95 14.09 27.00 15.87
N VAL A 96 15.05 27.13 16.76
CA VAL A 96 14.86 27.58 18.14
C VAL A 96 15.84 28.70 18.44
N ALA A 97 15.32 29.80 18.96
CA ALA A 97 16.13 30.96 19.36
C ALA A 97 15.76 31.39 20.79
N TYR A 98 16.78 31.60 21.59
CA TYR A 98 16.69 32.15 22.93
C TYR A 98 17.29 33.55 22.96
N GLU A 99 16.75 34.42 23.82
CA GLU A 99 17.28 35.76 23.98
C GLU A 99 18.75 35.73 24.41
N GLY A 100 19.59 36.48 23.69
CA GLY A 100 21.02 36.54 23.92
C GLY A 100 21.85 35.36 23.43
N GLU A 101 21.23 34.38 22.74
CA GLU A 101 21.94 33.22 22.18
C GLU A 101 21.77 33.16 20.64
N PRO A 102 22.76 32.60 19.92
CA PRO A 102 22.61 32.39 18.48
C PRO A 102 21.50 31.37 18.22
N PRO A 103 20.67 31.59 17.19
CA PRO A 103 19.60 30.64 16.84
C PRO A 103 20.19 29.32 16.36
N GLN A 104 19.51 28.22 16.69
CA GLN A 104 19.84 26.87 16.23
C GLN A 104 18.72 26.34 15.35
N ALA A 105 19.07 25.70 14.25
CA ALA A 105 18.11 25.06 13.37
C ALA A 105 18.56 23.65 13.01
N TYR A 106 17.59 22.76 12.81
CA TYR A 106 17.81 21.36 12.49
C TYR A 106 16.77 20.87 11.51
N VAL A 107 17.21 20.06 10.54
CA VAL A 107 16.30 19.23 9.74
C VAL A 107 15.88 18.04 10.61
N LEU A 108 14.59 17.75 10.69
CA LEU A 108 14.03 16.61 11.46
C LEU A 108 14.29 15.28 10.76
N GLN A 109 15.55 15.01 10.49
CA GLN A 109 16.07 13.75 9.95
C GLN A 109 17.30 13.35 10.73
N ARG A 110 17.54 12.05 10.84
CA ARG A 110 18.74 11.52 11.48
C ARG A 110 19.98 11.88 10.68
N ASP A 111 21.01 12.37 11.35
CA ASP A 111 22.32 12.56 10.74
C ASP A 111 22.91 11.21 10.31
N SER A 112 23.42 11.14 9.08
CA SER A 112 24.07 9.97 8.52
C SER A 112 25.28 10.42 7.72
N ARG A 113 26.32 9.60 7.69
CA ARG A 113 27.56 9.86 6.91
C ARG A 113 27.36 9.83 5.38
N SER A 114 26.17 9.52 4.88
CA SER A 114 25.90 9.54 3.44
C SER A 114 25.96 10.98 2.92
N GLN A 115 26.51 11.14 1.73
CA GLN A 115 26.71 12.44 1.08
C GLN A 115 25.45 13.30 1.12
N ASN A 116 25.62 14.51 1.59
CA ASN A 116 24.55 15.48 1.73
C ASN A 116 24.37 16.20 0.39
N THR A 117 23.47 15.71 -0.45
CA THR A 117 23.13 16.33 -1.75
C THR A 117 22.08 17.45 -1.64
N SER A 118 21.71 17.81 -0.41
CA SER A 118 20.75 18.89 -0.16
C SER A 118 21.38 20.26 -0.42
N VAL A 119 20.64 21.15 -1.05
CA VAL A 119 21.00 22.57 -1.22
C VAL A 119 21.02 23.34 0.11
N VAL A 120 20.63 22.68 1.19
CA VAL A 120 20.43 23.29 2.52
C VAL A 120 21.59 22.95 3.44
N SER A 121 22.25 23.98 3.98
CA SER A 121 23.35 23.85 4.94
C SER A 121 22.88 23.80 6.41
N ILE A 122 21.69 23.26 6.69
CA ILE A 122 21.18 23.09 8.05
C ILE A 122 21.54 21.70 8.56
N PRO A 123 22.09 21.56 9.79
CA PRO A 123 22.41 20.26 10.37
C PRO A 123 21.16 19.40 10.60
N ARG A 124 21.34 18.09 10.54
CA ARG A 124 20.33 17.10 10.92
C ARG A 124 20.44 16.79 12.41
N ILE A 125 19.41 16.15 12.94
CA ILE A 125 19.41 15.68 14.35
C ILE A 125 20.51 14.63 14.52
N PRO A 126 21.40 14.75 15.54
CA PRO A 126 22.43 13.77 15.83
C PRO A 126 21.86 12.34 15.93
N LYS A 127 22.65 11.35 15.50
CA LYS A 127 22.22 9.95 15.42
C LYS A 127 21.68 9.40 16.75
N ASP A 128 22.33 9.75 17.85
CA ASP A 128 21.99 9.34 19.22
C ASP A 128 20.78 10.10 19.81
N ALA A 129 20.41 11.22 19.20
CA ALA A 129 19.28 12.04 19.59
C ALA A 129 18.01 11.77 18.77
N PHE A 130 18.09 10.89 17.75
CA PHE A 130 16.98 10.62 16.82
C PHE A 130 16.58 9.15 16.85
N THR A 131 15.31 8.89 17.14
CA THR A 131 14.73 7.54 17.08
C THR A 131 13.41 7.57 16.29
N SER A 132 13.03 6.42 15.74
CA SER A 132 11.78 6.29 14.99
C SER A 132 10.98 5.08 15.45
N ARG A 133 9.68 5.18 15.32
CA ARG A 133 8.72 4.09 15.55
C ARG A 133 7.67 4.15 14.45
N GLY A 134 7.34 3.01 13.87
CA GLY A 134 6.33 2.97 12.83
C GLY A 134 5.51 1.70 12.88
N ILE A 135 4.22 1.86 12.65
CA ILE A 135 3.31 0.81 12.29
C ILE A 135 2.39 1.38 11.20
N PHE A 136 2.36 0.72 10.04
CA PHE A 136 1.57 1.21 8.90
C PHE A 136 0.13 1.56 9.31
N PRO A 137 -0.45 2.68 8.87
CA PRO A 137 0.07 3.74 7.99
C PRO A 137 0.61 4.96 8.76
N MET A 138 1.25 4.78 9.91
CA MET A 138 1.71 5.87 10.78
C MET A 138 3.17 5.69 11.17
N LEU A 139 3.93 6.78 11.13
CA LEU A 139 5.32 6.87 11.56
C LEU A 139 5.49 7.95 12.62
N HIS A 140 6.31 7.68 13.63
CA HIS A 140 6.71 8.63 14.64
C HIS A 140 8.23 8.75 14.67
N PHE A 141 8.72 9.98 14.70
CA PHE A 141 10.12 10.33 14.84
C PHE A 141 10.29 11.16 16.10
N PHE A 142 11.30 10.85 16.89
CA PHE A 142 11.56 11.50 18.14
C PHE A 142 12.95 12.14 18.08
N ALA A 143 13.02 13.45 18.27
CA ALA A 143 14.26 14.18 18.48
C ALA A 143 14.36 14.57 19.95
N ARG A 144 15.22 13.87 20.72
CA ARG A 144 15.39 14.08 22.15
C ARG A 144 16.80 13.69 22.59
N SER A 145 17.51 14.65 23.19
CA SER A 145 18.81 14.46 23.82
C SER A 145 19.07 15.63 24.79
N ASP A 146 19.99 15.46 25.72
CA ASP A 146 20.42 16.56 26.58
C ASP A 146 21.25 17.61 25.83
N SER A 147 21.81 17.25 24.67
CA SER A 147 22.49 18.18 23.76
C SER A 147 21.55 19.09 22.97
N LEU A 148 20.24 18.78 22.93
CA LEU A 148 19.25 19.58 22.23
C LEU A 148 18.49 20.51 23.20
N PRO A 149 18.32 21.79 22.87
CA PRO A 149 17.58 22.75 23.71
C PRO A 149 16.06 22.51 23.69
N PHE A 150 15.59 21.63 22.81
CA PHE A 150 14.19 21.26 22.63
C PHE A 150 14.01 19.73 22.61
N SER A 151 12.79 19.28 22.68
CA SER A 151 12.41 17.96 22.18
C SER A 151 11.31 18.11 21.12
N ALA A 152 11.36 17.27 20.10
CA ALA A 152 10.36 17.24 19.05
C ALA A 152 9.82 15.81 18.84
N VAL A 153 8.53 15.71 18.60
CA VAL A 153 7.89 14.50 18.06
C VAL A 153 7.29 14.86 16.72
N TRP A 154 7.75 14.20 15.69
CA TRP A 154 7.18 14.33 14.36
C TRP A 154 6.40 13.05 14.02
N MET A 155 5.13 13.21 13.74
CA MET A 155 4.23 12.14 13.30
C MET A 155 3.86 12.36 11.85
N LEU A 156 3.91 11.30 11.05
CA LEU A 156 3.54 11.30 9.63
C LEU A 156 2.62 10.12 9.36
N TYR A 157 1.48 10.33 8.71
CA TYR A 157 0.52 9.26 8.44
C TYR A 157 -0.35 9.54 7.22
N ALA A 158 -0.94 8.48 6.67
CA ALA A 158 -1.97 8.54 5.64
C ALA A 158 -3.32 8.04 6.19
N PRO A 159 -4.47 8.54 5.70
CA PRO A 159 -5.79 8.17 6.22
C PRO A 159 -6.30 6.84 5.65
N LEU A 160 -5.55 5.74 5.85
CA LEU A 160 -6.03 4.40 5.50
C LEU A 160 -6.88 3.86 6.65
N ILE A 161 -8.20 3.83 6.43
CA ILE A 161 -9.21 3.50 7.44
C ILE A 161 -10.05 2.33 6.92
N PRO A 162 -10.06 1.19 7.62
CA PRO A 162 -10.89 0.05 7.24
C PRO A 162 -12.35 0.44 7.05
N PHE A 163 -12.97 -0.09 5.99
CA PHE A 163 -14.36 0.17 5.57
C PHE A 163 -14.67 1.59 5.07
N ASP A 164 -13.73 2.51 5.17
CA ASP A 164 -13.87 3.89 4.67
C ASP A 164 -13.01 4.07 3.41
N VAL A 165 -13.58 3.76 2.24
CA VAL A 165 -12.88 3.87 0.95
C VAL A 165 -12.60 5.33 0.64
N GLU A 166 -13.55 6.26 0.91
CA GLU A 166 -13.39 7.68 0.57
C GLU A 166 -12.19 8.31 1.30
N ALA A 167 -12.02 8.01 2.58
CA ALA A 167 -10.83 8.46 3.32
C ALA A 167 -9.57 7.75 2.84
N SER A 168 -9.68 6.43 2.59
CA SER A 168 -8.51 5.58 2.26
C SER A 168 -7.91 5.85 0.89
N VAL A 169 -8.63 6.49 -0.03
CA VAL A 169 -8.14 6.84 -1.38
C VAL A 169 -7.68 8.28 -1.51
N LEU A 170 -7.60 9.04 -0.43
CA LEU A 170 -7.16 10.43 -0.50
C LEU A 170 -5.66 10.53 -0.79
N PRO A 171 -5.23 11.28 -1.84
CA PRO A 171 -3.83 11.47 -2.19
C PRO A 171 -3.18 12.50 -1.27
N MET A 172 -2.98 12.13 -0.01
CA MET A 172 -2.42 13.04 0.99
C MET A 172 -1.58 12.35 2.07
N LEU A 173 -0.69 13.13 2.66
CA LEU A 173 -0.03 12.86 3.93
C LEU A 173 -0.39 13.93 4.95
N LEU A 174 -0.68 13.49 6.16
CA LEU A 174 -0.85 14.36 7.31
C LEU A 174 0.39 14.28 8.19
N SER A 175 0.90 15.43 8.59
CA SER A 175 2.12 15.58 9.37
C SER A 175 1.87 16.46 10.58
N SER A 176 2.24 16.00 11.76
CA SER A 176 2.16 16.76 13.00
C SER A 176 3.51 16.84 13.66
N VAL A 177 3.92 18.06 14.04
CA VAL A 177 5.15 18.29 14.78
C VAL A 177 4.79 18.88 16.14
N VAL A 178 5.13 18.18 17.22
CA VAL A 178 5.00 18.68 18.58
C VAL A 178 6.37 19.12 19.05
N MET A 179 6.52 20.42 19.29
CA MET A 179 7.73 21.03 19.81
C MET A 179 7.58 21.34 21.30
N ARG A 180 8.57 20.98 22.12
CA ARG A 180 8.61 21.30 23.55
C ARG A 180 9.88 22.04 23.90
N ASN A 181 9.72 23.20 24.60
CA ASN A 181 10.83 23.95 25.14
C ASN A 181 11.39 23.24 26.40
N ARG A 182 12.65 22.85 26.38
CA ARG A 182 13.32 22.16 27.51
C ARG A 182 14.03 23.09 28.47
N LEU A 183 14.30 24.33 28.06
CA LEU A 183 15.02 25.30 28.87
C LEU A 183 14.07 26.07 29.80
N LYS A 184 14.66 26.80 30.76
CA LYS A 184 13.93 27.59 31.76
C LYS A 184 13.60 29.01 31.34
N LYS A 185 13.81 29.35 30.06
CA LYS A 185 13.53 30.65 29.45
C LYS A 185 12.65 30.52 28.21
N PRO A 186 11.86 31.53 27.83
CA PRO A 186 11.08 31.52 26.64
C PRO A 186 11.92 31.29 25.39
N ALA A 187 11.37 30.61 24.40
CA ALA A 187 12.00 30.33 23.10
C ALA A 187 11.12 30.79 21.95
N SER A 188 11.71 31.49 20.98
CA SER A 188 11.09 31.65 19.67
C SER A 188 11.35 30.39 18.86
N VAL A 189 10.28 29.72 18.43
CA VAL A 189 10.33 28.46 17.68
C VAL A 189 9.71 28.66 16.32
N SER A 190 10.38 28.15 15.27
CA SER A 190 9.80 28.05 13.94
C SER A 190 9.76 26.59 13.50
N VAL A 191 8.66 26.18 12.89
CA VAL A 191 8.52 24.87 12.24
C VAL A 191 8.25 25.11 10.77
N LEU A 192 9.11 24.57 9.92
CA LEU A 192 9.12 24.84 8.49
C LEU A 192 8.99 23.51 7.74
N PHE A 193 8.04 23.44 6.80
CA PHE A 193 7.97 22.38 5.82
C PHE A 193 8.54 22.91 4.49
N HIS A 194 9.64 22.30 4.04
CA HIS A 194 10.30 22.60 2.79
C HIS A 194 9.96 21.53 1.76
N LEU A 195 9.55 21.96 0.58
CA LEU A 195 9.17 21.07 -0.52
C LEU A 195 9.97 21.40 -1.77
N GLU A 196 10.60 20.39 -2.35
CA GLU A 196 11.09 20.39 -3.71
C GLU A 196 9.91 20.27 -4.67
N HIS A 197 9.93 21.02 -5.79
CA HIS A 197 8.89 20.94 -6.80
C HIS A 197 8.97 19.59 -7.53
N LEU A 198 8.02 18.72 -7.25
CA LEU A 198 7.99 17.35 -7.77
C LEU A 198 6.94 17.13 -8.86
N ALA A 199 5.96 18.04 -9.03
CA ALA A 199 4.91 17.89 -10.02
C ALA A 199 5.49 17.76 -11.44
N GLY A 200 5.00 16.80 -12.21
CA GLY A 200 5.47 16.52 -13.56
C GLY A 200 6.79 15.73 -13.65
N ARG A 201 7.41 15.32 -12.53
CA ARG A 201 8.66 14.55 -12.52
C ARG A 201 8.43 13.05 -12.52
N LYS A 202 9.36 12.34 -13.17
CA LYS A 202 9.48 10.87 -13.10
C LYS A 202 10.95 10.46 -13.16
N GLY A 203 11.28 9.35 -12.54
CA GLY A 203 12.61 8.74 -12.59
C GLY A 203 13.71 9.66 -12.11
N HIS A 204 14.86 9.52 -12.72
CA HIS A 204 16.06 10.35 -12.50
C HIS A 204 16.10 11.60 -13.38
N ASP A 205 14.99 11.94 -14.05
CA ASP A 205 14.99 13.13 -14.92
C ASP A 205 15.48 14.33 -14.13
N PRO A 206 16.50 15.05 -14.64
CA PRO A 206 16.91 16.31 -14.03
C PRO A 206 15.70 17.24 -14.00
N LEU A 207 15.72 18.20 -13.08
CA LEU A 207 14.75 19.30 -13.07
C LEU A 207 14.76 19.95 -14.45
N ILE A 208 13.93 19.46 -15.36
CA ILE A 208 13.71 20.15 -16.63
C ILE A 208 13.00 21.43 -16.24
N PRO A 209 13.49 22.62 -16.67
CA PRO A 209 12.75 23.85 -16.51
C PRO A 209 11.46 23.75 -17.32
N ARG A 210 10.42 23.17 -16.73
CA ARG A 210 9.06 23.31 -17.24
C ARG A 210 8.53 24.63 -16.70
N PRO A 211 7.62 25.31 -17.40
CA PRO A 211 6.93 26.45 -16.82
C PRO A 211 6.08 25.95 -15.64
N VAL A 212 6.66 26.06 -14.48
CA VAL A 212 6.06 25.60 -13.22
C VAL A 212 5.67 26.82 -12.45
N SER A 213 4.43 26.87 -11.98
CA SER A 213 3.99 27.95 -11.12
C SER A 213 3.97 27.50 -9.66
N ALA A 214 4.49 28.32 -8.77
CA ALA A 214 4.21 28.22 -7.35
C ALA A 214 3.27 29.37 -6.97
N ARG A 215 2.20 29.03 -6.26
CA ARG A 215 1.19 30.00 -5.85
C ARG A 215 0.89 29.86 -4.36
N HIS A 216 0.87 31.00 -3.65
CA HIS A 216 0.31 31.08 -2.32
C HIS A 216 -1.23 31.07 -2.43
N ILE A 217 -1.88 30.19 -1.70
CA ILE A 217 -3.33 30.14 -1.60
C ILE A 217 -3.69 30.61 -0.20
N ASP A 218 -4.44 31.70 -0.12
CA ASP A 218 -4.93 32.23 1.15
C ASP A 218 -6.25 31.58 1.57
N GLU A 219 -6.68 31.94 2.78
CA GLU A 219 -7.89 31.41 3.40
C GLU A 219 -9.16 31.72 2.58
N GLU A 220 -9.26 32.91 2.02
CA GLU A 220 -10.46 33.35 1.32
C GLU A 220 -10.71 32.54 0.05
N GLU A 221 -9.67 32.19 -0.67
CA GLU A 221 -9.75 31.37 -1.88
C GLU A 221 -10.25 29.95 -1.59
N ILE A 222 -9.82 29.37 -0.49
CA ILE A 222 -10.19 28.00 -0.12
C ILE A 222 -11.63 27.93 0.44
N ILE A 223 -12.06 28.95 1.14
CA ILE A 223 -13.45 29.07 1.65
C ILE A 223 -14.41 29.35 0.51
N ALA A 224 -14.04 30.23 -0.43
CA ALA A 224 -14.87 30.64 -1.55
C ALA A 224 -15.22 29.47 -2.50
N ALA A 225 -14.34 28.49 -2.63
CA ALA A 225 -14.52 27.37 -3.55
C ALA A 225 -15.76 26.51 -3.29
N LYS A 226 -16.31 26.44 -2.05
CA LYS A 226 -17.51 25.61 -1.73
C LYS A 226 -18.45 26.16 -0.64
N GLY A 227 -18.36 27.42 -0.24
CA GLY A 227 -19.36 28.06 0.64
C GLY A 227 -19.50 27.46 2.06
N GLU A 228 -18.48 26.82 2.58
CA GLU A 228 -18.52 26.21 3.93
C GLU A 228 -18.11 27.22 5.01
N GLU A 229 -19.10 27.64 5.83
CA GLU A 229 -18.85 28.39 7.06
C GLU A 229 -18.14 27.50 8.11
N GLY A 230 -17.08 28.03 8.74
CA GLY A 230 -16.48 27.42 9.94
C GLY A 230 -15.13 26.75 9.78
N LEU A 231 -14.52 26.77 8.60
CA LEU A 231 -13.10 26.38 8.45
C LEU A 231 -12.19 27.40 9.14
N ARG A 232 -11.18 26.90 9.85
CA ARG A 232 -10.17 27.77 10.48
C ARG A 232 -9.18 28.27 9.43
N PRO A 233 -8.64 29.52 9.56
CA PRO A 233 -7.66 30.05 8.60
C PRO A 233 -6.46 29.14 8.47
N TYR A 234 -6.04 28.94 7.23
CA TYR A 234 -4.82 28.23 6.88
C TYR A 234 -4.22 28.85 5.62
N ASN A 235 -2.95 28.58 5.37
CA ASN A 235 -2.28 29.00 4.18
C ASN A 235 -1.59 27.83 3.54
N ALA A 236 -1.50 27.85 2.23
CA ALA A 236 -0.97 26.78 1.45
C ALA A 236 -0.02 27.30 0.36
N LEU A 237 0.91 26.45 -0.03
CA LEU A 237 1.78 26.64 -1.18
C LEU A 237 1.42 25.57 -2.21
N LEU A 238 0.94 26.00 -3.36
CA LEU A 238 0.59 25.17 -4.50
C LEU A 238 1.72 25.19 -5.52
N PHE A 239 2.15 24.01 -5.94
CA PHE A 239 2.98 23.78 -7.12
C PHE A 239 2.15 23.15 -8.23
N ASP A 240 2.25 23.69 -9.43
CA ASP A 240 1.51 23.22 -10.60
C ASP A 240 2.49 22.99 -11.76
N SER A 241 2.49 21.80 -12.36
CA SER A 241 3.32 21.52 -13.53
C SER A 241 2.80 22.17 -14.81
N GLY A 242 1.56 22.69 -14.80
CA GLY A 242 0.90 23.29 -15.94
C GLY A 242 0.59 22.29 -17.05
N ALA A 243 -0.61 22.39 -17.63
CA ALA A 243 -0.91 21.70 -18.89
C ALA A 243 -0.19 22.42 -20.03
N GLN A 244 0.80 21.81 -20.63
CA GLN A 244 1.36 22.36 -21.87
C GLN A 244 0.34 22.21 -23.00
N SER A 245 -0.07 23.34 -23.61
CA SER A 245 -0.93 23.40 -24.80
C SER A 245 -2.29 22.68 -24.72
N GLY A 246 -2.91 22.61 -23.54
CA GLY A 246 -4.24 21.99 -23.39
C GLY A 246 -4.24 20.45 -23.43
N LYS A 247 -3.08 19.80 -23.46
CA LYS A 247 -2.93 18.36 -23.27
C LYS A 247 -2.18 18.12 -21.97
N HIS A 248 -2.82 17.46 -21.03
CA HIS A 248 -2.15 16.95 -19.84
C HIS A 248 -1.26 15.75 -20.22
N GLY A 249 -0.01 15.75 -19.78
CA GLY A 249 0.84 14.57 -19.84
C GLY A 249 0.55 13.66 -18.64
N ASP A 250 0.92 12.40 -18.70
CA ASP A 250 0.68 11.38 -17.65
C ASP A 250 1.13 11.82 -16.25
N THR A 251 2.20 12.61 -16.18
CA THR A 251 2.80 13.06 -14.92
C THR A 251 2.42 14.49 -14.55
N ASP A 252 1.62 15.16 -15.38
CA ASP A 252 1.17 16.52 -15.09
C ASP A 252 0.22 16.49 -13.90
N GLY A 253 0.39 17.49 -13.02
CA GLY A 253 -0.40 17.52 -11.80
C GLY A 253 0.02 18.64 -10.87
N GLN A 254 -0.57 18.61 -9.70
CA GLN A 254 -0.43 19.62 -8.67
C GLN A 254 0.06 18.98 -7.36
N HIS A 255 0.87 19.71 -6.62
CA HIS A 255 1.24 19.42 -5.24
C HIS A 255 0.93 20.61 -4.35
N CYS A 256 0.42 20.35 -3.16
CA CYS A 256 0.07 21.41 -2.22
C CYS A 256 0.54 21.06 -0.80
N ILE A 257 1.20 22.02 -0.15
CA ILE A 257 1.46 21.97 1.29
C ILE A 257 0.61 23.02 1.97
N ALA A 258 -0.13 22.62 3.00
CA ALA A 258 -0.89 23.53 3.84
C ALA A 258 -0.51 23.41 5.31
N VAL A 259 -0.68 24.49 6.06
CA VAL A 259 -0.52 24.53 7.50
C VAL A 259 -1.72 25.23 8.16
N ARG A 260 -2.15 24.69 9.29
CA ARG A 260 -3.16 25.36 10.12
C ARG A 260 -2.48 26.41 11.01
N ALA A 261 -2.76 27.70 10.77
CA ALA A 261 -2.04 28.79 11.41
C ALA A 261 -2.83 29.59 12.45
N LYS A 262 -4.17 29.65 12.37
CA LYS A 262 -4.99 30.55 13.23
C LYS A 262 -4.77 30.32 14.72
N GLY A 263 -4.31 31.36 15.41
CA GLY A 263 -4.08 31.36 16.86
C GLY A 263 -2.86 30.54 17.29
N LEU A 264 -2.04 30.04 16.35
CA LEU A 264 -0.86 29.24 16.64
C LEU A 264 0.44 30.04 16.54
N GLY A 265 0.52 31.06 15.67
CA GLY A 265 1.72 31.87 15.49
C GLY A 265 1.69 32.70 14.22
N ASP A 266 2.84 33.29 13.89
CA ASP A 266 3.07 34.07 12.67
C ASP A 266 3.39 33.11 11.52
N LEU A 267 2.72 33.28 10.39
CA LEU A 267 2.89 32.47 9.21
C LEU A 267 3.69 33.19 8.15
N SER A 268 4.59 32.47 7.51
CA SER A 268 5.27 32.90 6.30
C SER A 268 5.30 31.80 5.24
N VAL A 269 5.11 32.18 3.98
CA VAL A 269 5.12 31.30 2.80
C VAL A 269 6.04 31.88 1.76
N GLY A 270 6.93 31.07 1.20
CA GLY A 270 7.88 31.54 0.19
C GLY A 270 8.32 30.43 -0.76
N ALA A 271 8.72 30.81 -1.95
CA ALA A 271 9.29 29.93 -2.95
C ALA A 271 10.55 30.55 -3.58
N TYR A 272 11.44 29.73 -4.13
CA TYR A 272 12.69 30.22 -4.72
C TYR A 272 13.23 29.26 -5.80
N VAL A 273 14.23 29.75 -6.53
CA VAL A 273 14.94 29.05 -7.60
C VAL A 273 16.36 28.76 -7.14
N ALA A 274 16.73 27.48 -7.00
CA ALA A 274 18.06 27.10 -6.51
C ALA A 274 19.15 27.13 -7.57
N SER A 275 18.80 27.14 -8.84
CA SER A 275 19.76 27.40 -9.94
C SER A 275 20.43 28.79 -9.84
N GLN A 276 19.94 29.65 -8.94
CA GLN A 276 20.59 30.88 -8.50
C GLN A 276 21.12 30.68 -7.07
N PRO A 277 22.40 30.25 -6.89
CA PRO A 277 22.96 29.88 -5.59
C PRO A 277 22.81 30.97 -4.51
N ASP A 278 22.91 32.21 -4.89
CA ASP A 278 22.76 33.35 -3.98
C ASP A 278 21.36 33.40 -3.36
N ARG A 279 20.31 33.07 -4.13
CA ARG A 279 18.92 33.06 -3.61
C ARG A 279 18.63 31.93 -2.65
N ALA A 280 19.20 30.75 -2.89
CA ALA A 280 19.07 29.65 -1.95
C ALA A 280 19.80 29.97 -0.64
N TYR A 281 21.01 30.54 -0.72
CA TYR A 281 21.75 30.98 0.43
C TYR A 281 21.01 32.08 1.20
N ASP A 282 20.49 33.09 0.54
CA ASP A 282 19.74 34.20 1.14
C ASP A 282 18.46 33.69 1.82
N PHE A 283 17.75 32.74 1.22
CA PHE A 283 16.56 32.11 1.82
C PHE A 283 16.88 31.48 3.18
N TRP A 284 17.95 30.70 3.24
CA TRP A 284 18.32 30.00 4.47
C TRP A 284 18.96 30.94 5.51
N GLN A 285 19.72 31.96 5.10
CA GLN A 285 20.23 32.98 6.02
C GLN A 285 19.08 33.80 6.61
N HIS A 286 18.07 34.13 5.81
CA HIS A 286 16.88 34.80 6.31
C HIS A 286 16.16 33.96 7.35
N PHE A 287 15.88 32.67 7.06
CA PHE A 287 15.24 31.76 8.00
C PHE A 287 16.04 31.61 9.30
N LEU A 288 17.34 31.41 9.22
CA LEU A 288 18.19 31.31 10.41
C LEU A 288 18.15 32.59 11.25
N LYS A 289 18.18 33.74 10.62
CA LYS A 289 18.18 35.05 11.30
C LYS A 289 16.81 35.37 11.91
N THR A 290 15.74 35.27 11.15
CA THR A 290 14.41 35.78 11.54
C THR A 290 13.46 34.70 12.07
N GLY A 291 13.62 33.46 11.65
CA GLY A 291 12.68 32.37 11.88
C GLY A 291 11.48 32.35 10.91
N ASP A 292 11.50 33.21 9.90
CA ASP A 292 10.50 33.28 8.85
C ASP A 292 11.12 32.91 7.51
N VAL A 293 10.30 32.64 6.51
CA VAL A 293 10.75 32.53 5.11
C VAL A 293 10.49 33.83 4.38
N PRO A 294 11.37 34.22 3.40
CA PRO A 294 11.11 35.39 2.59
C PRO A 294 9.78 35.29 1.86
N THR A 295 8.88 36.22 2.09
CA THR A 295 7.58 36.30 1.42
C THR A 295 7.69 36.97 0.07
N GLY A 296 6.92 36.57 -0.94
CA GLY A 296 6.75 37.30 -2.18
C GLY A 296 7.41 36.75 -3.43
N LEU A 297 7.87 35.53 -3.44
CA LEU A 297 8.28 34.85 -4.66
C LEU A 297 7.30 33.77 -5.04
N VAL A 298 6.30 34.19 -5.77
CA VAL A 298 5.37 33.33 -6.43
C VAL A 298 5.46 33.64 -7.90
N GLY A 299 5.93 32.71 -8.70
CA GLY A 299 6.14 32.98 -10.13
C GLY A 299 6.55 31.76 -10.90
N ALA A 300 6.63 31.92 -12.20
CA ALA A 300 7.14 30.87 -13.08
C ALA A 300 8.56 30.45 -12.66
N ASN A 301 8.81 29.12 -12.65
CA ASN A 301 10.10 28.47 -12.42
C ASN A 301 10.56 28.35 -10.95
N ALA A 302 9.65 28.36 -9.97
CA ALA A 302 10.03 28.02 -8.61
C ALA A 302 10.41 26.53 -8.49
N GLU A 303 11.64 26.25 -8.06
CA GLU A 303 12.14 24.88 -7.87
C GLU A 303 11.85 24.36 -6.48
N TYR A 304 11.76 25.24 -5.50
CA TYR A 304 11.56 24.96 -4.09
C TYR A 304 10.60 25.94 -3.44
N GLY A 305 9.98 25.50 -2.36
CA GLY A 305 9.19 26.38 -1.53
C GLY A 305 9.04 25.88 -0.11
N ALA A 306 8.54 26.73 0.75
CA ALA A 306 8.35 26.41 2.15
C ALA A 306 7.16 27.13 2.75
N VAL A 307 6.55 26.45 3.72
CA VAL A 307 5.54 27.02 4.62
C VAL A 307 6.10 26.96 6.03
N CYS A 308 6.14 28.09 6.73
CA CYS A 308 6.75 28.24 8.04
C CYS A 308 5.78 28.86 9.04
N LEU A 309 5.69 28.26 10.22
CA LEU A 309 4.94 28.78 11.36
C LEU A 309 5.90 29.11 12.50
N ARG A 310 5.91 30.37 12.96
CA ARG A 310 6.71 30.88 14.06
C ARG A 310 5.85 31.21 15.27
N PHE A 311 6.28 30.80 16.47
CA PHE A 311 5.56 31.03 17.73
C PHE A 311 6.55 31.08 18.91
N THR A 312 6.07 31.57 20.04
CA THR A 312 6.84 31.54 21.29
C THR A 312 6.37 30.39 22.18
N LEU A 313 7.32 29.62 22.75
CA LEU A 313 7.08 28.62 23.79
C LEU A 313 7.65 29.09 25.12
N GLN A 314 6.79 29.08 26.15
CA GLN A 314 7.22 29.28 27.52
C GLN A 314 8.05 28.07 28.03
N PRO A 315 8.80 28.18 29.12
CA PRO A 315 9.51 27.06 29.72
C PRO A 315 8.60 25.85 29.91
N LYS A 316 9.00 24.67 29.41
CA LYS A 316 8.26 23.39 29.46
C LYS A 316 6.97 23.36 28.64
N GLU A 317 6.57 24.47 28.02
CA GLU A 317 5.42 24.49 27.10
C GLU A 317 5.71 23.63 25.88
N GLU A 318 4.64 23.02 25.38
CA GLU A 318 4.66 22.30 24.11
C GLU A 318 3.56 22.83 23.18
N ARG A 319 3.82 22.77 21.87
CA ARG A 319 2.86 23.17 20.85
C ARG A 319 2.93 22.24 19.65
N ARG A 320 1.76 21.92 19.14
CA ARG A 320 1.57 21.10 17.94
C ARG A 320 1.33 21.99 16.73
N THR A 321 2.01 21.65 15.62
CA THR A 321 1.82 22.25 14.30
C THR A 321 1.45 21.13 13.34
N ASP A 322 0.35 21.31 12.61
CA ASP A 322 -0.15 20.32 11.67
C ASP A 322 0.02 20.82 10.23
N PHE A 323 0.66 19.99 9.40
CA PHE A 323 0.84 20.21 7.97
C PHE A 323 0.11 19.12 7.20
N ILE A 324 -0.31 19.45 5.99
CA ILE A 324 -0.85 18.51 5.02
C ILE A 324 -0.06 18.65 3.75
N TRP A 325 0.39 17.54 3.20
CA TRP A 325 0.94 17.47 1.86
C TRP A 325 0.01 16.62 1.01
N SER A 326 -0.49 17.19 -0.07
CA SER A 326 -1.38 16.55 -1.01
C SER A 326 -0.83 16.65 -2.43
N TRP A 327 -1.24 15.70 -3.29
CA TRP A 327 -0.94 15.69 -4.72
C TRP A 327 -2.21 15.38 -5.51
N PHE A 328 -2.24 15.81 -6.76
CA PHE A 328 -3.37 15.60 -7.66
C PHE A 328 -2.86 15.45 -9.10
N CYS A 329 -2.83 14.24 -9.62
CA CYS A 329 -2.38 13.87 -10.97
C CYS A 329 -3.49 13.01 -11.58
N PRO A 330 -4.52 13.61 -12.19
CA PRO A 330 -5.76 12.91 -12.54
C PRO A 330 -5.60 11.90 -13.69
N ASP A 331 -4.68 12.15 -14.63
CA ASP A 331 -4.61 11.45 -15.92
C ASP A 331 -3.61 10.29 -15.90
N PHE A 332 -3.90 9.25 -15.11
CA PHE A 332 -3.11 8.02 -15.12
C PHE A 332 -3.38 7.21 -16.39
N HIS A 333 -2.30 6.79 -17.07
CA HIS A 333 -2.35 5.88 -18.20
C HIS A 333 -1.75 4.52 -17.84
N ALA A 334 -2.41 3.47 -18.28
CA ALA A 334 -1.91 2.11 -18.15
C ALA A 334 -0.66 1.88 -19.02
N HIS A 335 -0.02 0.73 -18.86
CA HIS A 335 1.21 0.40 -19.60
C HIS A 335 1.03 0.39 -21.13
N ASP A 336 -0.15 0.10 -21.60
CA ASP A 336 -0.56 0.10 -23.03
C ASP A 336 -0.89 1.49 -23.57
N GLY A 337 -0.84 2.52 -22.72
CA GLY A 337 -1.14 3.92 -23.08
C GLY A 337 -2.63 4.29 -22.99
N GLU A 338 -3.50 3.37 -22.58
CA GLU A 338 -4.90 3.69 -22.35
C GLU A 338 -5.08 4.52 -21.09
N ARG A 339 -5.90 5.57 -21.15
CA ARG A 339 -6.23 6.39 -20.01
C ARG A 339 -7.15 5.62 -19.04
N MET A 340 -6.67 5.38 -17.85
CA MET A 340 -7.44 4.77 -16.78
C MET A 340 -7.94 5.81 -15.76
N GLY A 341 -7.26 6.97 -15.70
CA GLY A 341 -7.52 7.97 -14.66
C GLY A 341 -7.14 7.49 -13.27
N ASN A 342 -7.35 8.35 -12.28
CA ASN A 342 -7.18 7.99 -10.85
C ASN A 342 -8.51 8.08 -10.11
N GLY A 343 -8.88 7.03 -9.39
CA GLY A 343 -10.19 6.91 -8.72
C GLY A 343 -10.42 7.92 -7.60
N TYR A 344 -9.37 8.55 -7.05
CA TYR A 344 -9.57 9.63 -6.08
C TYR A 344 -10.24 10.87 -6.70
N THR A 345 -10.25 11.02 -8.03
CA THR A 345 -11.01 12.08 -8.72
C THR A 345 -12.53 11.93 -8.56
N CYS A 346 -13.00 10.74 -8.18
CA CYS A 346 -14.40 10.53 -7.77
C CYS A 346 -14.72 11.11 -6.38
N VAL A 347 -13.69 11.44 -5.59
CA VAL A 347 -13.83 11.90 -4.20
C VAL A 347 -13.43 13.35 -4.03
N VAL A 348 -12.39 13.81 -4.73
CA VAL A 348 -11.87 15.18 -4.67
C VAL A 348 -11.80 15.79 -6.06
N ASP A 349 -12.11 17.07 -6.19
CA ASP A 349 -12.15 17.78 -7.48
C ASP A 349 -10.76 18.28 -7.92
N ASP A 350 -9.90 18.64 -6.93
CA ASP A 350 -8.54 19.13 -7.15
C ASP A 350 -7.67 18.96 -5.88
N VAL A 351 -6.43 19.41 -5.94
CA VAL A 351 -5.50 19.33 -4.80
C VAL A 351 -5.94 20.21 -3.63
N VAL A 352 -6.63 21.31 -3.89
CA VAL A 352 -7.12 22.24 -2.84
C VAL A 352 -8.27 21.61 -2.07
N ASP A 353 -9.19 20.93 -2.79
CA ASP A 353 -10.29 20.17 -2.14
C ASP A 353 -9.72 19.04 -1.26
N CYS A 354 -8.66 18.35 -1.74
CA CYS A 354 -7.99 17.33 -0.96
C CYS A 354 -7.40 17.92 0.34
N VAL A 355 -6.66 19.02 0.26
CA VAL A 355 -6.12 19.73 1.44
C VAL A 355 -7.22 20.18 2.38
N ARG A 356 -8.32 20.77 1.86
CA ARG A 356 -9.48 21.20 2.63
C ARG A 356 -10.08 20.03 3.45
N ARG A 357 -10.24 18.86 2.84
CA ARG A 357 -10.71 17.65 3.55
C ARG A 357 -9.75 17.25 4.66
N GLY A 358 -8.44 17.25 4.40
CA GLY A 358 -7.43 16.95 5.41
C GLY A 358 -7.45 17.92 6.60
N LEU A 359 -7.63 19.22 6.35
CA LEU A 359 -7.75 20.25 7.38
C LEU A 359 -9.04 20.10 8.20
N LYS A 360 -10.15 19.77 7.55
CA LYS A 360 -11.45 19.58 8.19
C LYS A 360 -11.48 18.30 9.02
N HIS A 361 -11.02 17.18 8.45
CA HIS A 361 -11.18 15.84 9.00
C HIS A 361 -9.89 15.23 9.58
N GLY A 362 -8.74 15.93 9.56
CA GLY A 362 -7.45 15.36 9.96
C GLY A 362 -7.43 14.76 11.36
N ARG A 363 -8.19 15.33 12.33
CA ARG A 363 -8.34 14.74 13.66
C ARG A 363 -9.09 13.41 13.60
N TYR A 364 -10.20 13.37 12.87
CA TYR A 364 -10.97 12.14 12.67
C TYR A 364 -10.08 11.04 12.02
N TYR A 365 -9.34 11.39 10.97
CA TYR A 365 -8.44 10.44 10.30
C TYR A 365 -7.38 9.88 11.25
N HIS A 366 -6.77 10.75 12.06
CA HIS A 366 -5.81 10.35 13.07
C HIS A 366 -6.42 9.37 14.07
N ASP A 367 -7.55 9.75 14.68
CA ASP A 367 -8.19 8.97 15.73
C ASP A 367 -8.72 7.64 15.18
N ALA A 368 -9.25 7.62 13.95
CA ALA A 368 -9.72 6.41 13.28
C ALA A 368 -8.57 5.44 12.96
N VAL A 369 -7.42 5.95 12.50
CA VAL A 369 -6.24 5.11 12.26
C VAL A 369 -5.76 4.48 13.57
N LEU A 370 -5.69 5.24 14.64
CA LEU A 370 -5.31 4.69 15.96
C LEU A 370 -6.32 3.68 16.47
N ASP A 371 -7.62 3.94 16.33
CA ASP A 371 -8.69 3.08 16.84
C ASP A 371 -8.64 1.67 16.20
N TRP A 372 -8.56 1.56 14.86
CA TRP A 372 -8.51 0.24 14.25
C TRP A 372 -7.22 -0.53 14.58
N GLN A 373 -6.07 0.16 14.67
CA GLN A 373 -4.83 -0.45 15.13
C GLN A 373 -4.97 -0.97 16.56
N GLN A 374 -5.54 -0.16 17.45
CA GLN A 374 -5.73 -0.53 18.85
C GLN A 374 -6.71 -1.69 19.02
N ARG A 375 -7.77 -1.77 18.22
CA ARG A 375 -8.69 -2.92 18.21
C ARG A 375 -7.97 -4.23 17.90
N LEU A 376 -7.09 -4.22 16.89
CA LEU A 376 -6.27 -5.39 16.57
C LEU A 376 -5.27 -5.71 17.68
N HIS A 377 -4.62 -4.73 18.28
CA HIS A 377 -3.70 -4.94 19.40
C HIS A 377 -4.38 -5.47 20.66
N ASN A 378 -5.63 -5.11 20.89
CA ASN A 378 -6.44 -5.58 22.02
C ASN A 378 -7.16 -6.92 21.74
N SER A 379 -7.00 -7.48 20.54
CA SER A 379 -7.57 -8.78 20.19
C SER A 379 -6.81 -9.93 20.87
N THR A 380 -7.39 -11.13 20.82
CA THR A 380 -6.74 -12.36 21.31
C THR A 380 -5.70 -12.93 20.35
N LEU A 381 -5.47 -12.28 19.20
CA LEU A 381 -4.49 -12.73 18.21
C LEU A 381 -3.06 -12.61 18.75
N PRO A 382 -2.15 -13.52 18.36
CA PRO A 382 -0.74 -13.40 18.68
C PRO A 382 -0.16 -12.07 18.19
N ARG A 383 0.70 -11.43 18.99
CA ARG A 383 1.27 -10.12 18.67
C ARG A 383 1.99 -10.07 17.31
N TRP A 384 2.65 -11.15 16.91
CA TRP A 384 3.31 -11.21 15.60
C TRP A 384 2.29 -11.16 14.46
N LEU A 385 1.15 -11.87 14.60
CA LEU A 385 0.10 -11.88 13.59
C LEU A 385 -0.58 -10.51 13.48
N VAL A 386 -0.83 -9.83 14.61
CA VAL A 386 -1.35 -8.45 14.61
C VAL A 386 -0.44 -7.51 13.82
N LYS A 387 0.89 -7.60 14.03
CA LYS A 387 1.85 -6.79 13.29
C LYS A 387 1.81 -7.07 11.78
N GLU A 388 1.77 -8.34 11.41
CA GLU A 388 1.70 -8.73 9.99
C GLU A 388 0.39 -8.27 9.36
N LEU A 389 -0.74 -8.43 10.03
CA LEU A 389 -2.04 -7.95 9.55
C LEU A 389 -2.03 -6.43 9.30
N ILE A 390 -1.55 -5.65 10.26
CA ILE A 390 -1.50 -4.19 10.12
C ILE A 390 -0.53 -3.80 8.99
N ASN A 391 0.67 -4.36 8.97
CA ASN A 391 1.68 -4.00 7.99
C ASN A 391 1.37 -4.53 6.58
N SER A 392 0.63 -5.63 6.44
CA SER A 392 0.22 -6.15 5.12
C SER A 392 -0.70 -5.17 4.38
N ALA A 393 -1.46 -4.33 5.10
CA ALA A 393 -2.30 -3.30 4.48
C ALA A 393 -1.53 -2.27 3.63
N ARG A 394 -0.19 -2.20 3.74
CA ARG A 394 0.67 -1.39 2.86
C ARG A 394 0.52 -1.70 1.36
N VAL A 395 0.03 -2.90 1.01
CA VAL A 395 -0.17 -3.29 -0.39
C VAL A 395 -1.19 -2.40 -1.09
N PHE A 396 -2.21 -1.89 -0.39
CA PHE A 396 -3.20 -0.99 -0.96
C PHE A 396 -2.58 0.31 -1.46
N THR A 397 -1.61 0.83 -0.74
CA THR A 397 -0.91 2.07 -1.09
C THR A 397 0.16 1.83 -2.15
N ARG A 398 0.95 0.77 -2.01
CA ARG A 398 2.08 0.50 -2.92
C ARG A 398 1.66 -0.16 -4.23
N ASN A 399 0.76 -1.14 -4.16
CA ASN A 399 0.40 -2.01 -5.28
C ASN A 399 -1.00 -1.72 -5.83
N GLY A 400 -1.79 -0.88 -5.15
CA GLY A 400 -3.15 -0.57 -5.57
C GLY A 400 -3.19 0.22 -6.88
N LEU A 401 -4.11 -0.17 -7.75
CA LEU A 401 -4.59 0.62 -8.88
C LEU A 401 -6.08 0.90 -8.66
N TYR A 402 -6.47 2.16 -8.79
CA TYR A 402 -7.85 2.58 -8.64
C TYR A 402 -8.19 3.57 -9.75
N GLY A 403 -9.04 3.15 -10.68
CA GLY A 403 -9.45 3.94 -11.84
C GLY A 403 -10.57 4.92 -11.53
N ASP A 404 -10.70 5.96 -12.36
CA ASP A 404 -11.78 6.96 -12.25
C ASP A 404 -13.17 6.39 -12.63
N ASP A 405 -13.22 5.19 -13.20
CA ASP A 405 -14.44 4.40 -13.43
C ASP A 405 -14.86 3.54 -12.22
N GLY A 406 -14.13 3.64 -11.11
CA GLY A 406 -14.39 2.90 -9.87
C GLY A 406 -13.80 1.50 -9.83
N ARG A 407 -13.14 1.01 -10.87
CA ARG A 407 -12.46 -0.29 -10.86
C ARG A 407 -11.25 -0.26 -9.97
N PHE A 408 -11.04 -1.35 -9.23
CA PHE A 408 -9.89 -1.52 -8.36
C PHE A 408 -9.20 -2.86 -8.64
N GLY A 409 -7.87 -2.90 -8.47
CA GLY A 409 -7.09 -4.13 -8.49
C GLY A 409 -5.72 -3.94 -7.84
N LEU A 410 -5.17 -5.03 -7.33
CA LEU A 410 -3.84 -5.08 -6.77
C LEU A 410 -2.84 -5.65 -7.78
N GLN A 411 -1.74 -4.94 -8.01
CA GLN A 411 -0.59 -5.53 -8.72
C GLN A 411 0.05 -6.61 -7.86
N ALA A 412 0.50 -7.68 -8.48
CA ALA A 412 1.22 -8.77 -7.80
C ALA A 412 2.46 -8.23 -7.07
N SER A 413 3.23 -7.39 -7.72
CA SER A 413 4.29 -6.58 -7.10
C SER A 413 4.58 -5.34 -7.96
N PRO A 414 5.30 -4.33 -7.44
CA PRO A 414 5.78 -3.23 -8.28
C PRO A 414 6.72 -3.67 -9.42
N LEU A 415 7.35 -4.84 -9.27
CA LEU A 415 8.25 -5.44 -10.29
C LEU A 415 7.50 -6.33 -11.28
N ASP A 416 6.32 -6.80 -10.90
CA ASP A 416 5.43 -7.57 -11.73
C ASP A 416 4.12 -6.79 -11.89
N PRO A 417 3.90 -6.18 -13.06
CA PRO A 417 2.74 -5.33 -13.30
C PRO A 417 1.42 -6.11 -13.47
N CYS A 418 1.43 -7.44 -13.30
CA CYS A 418 0.23 -8.27 -13.32
C CYS A 418 -0.78 -7.78 -12.27
N VAL A 419 -2.00 -7.45 -12.68
CA VAL A 419 -3.04 -6.90 -11.83
C VAL A 419 -4.11 -7.94 -11.55
N ALA A 420 -4.47 -8.12 -10.28
CA ALA A 420 -5.47 -9.08 -9.83
C ALA A 420 -5.17 -10.50 -10.32
N ASP A 421 -3.93 -10.96 -10.15
CA ASP A 421 -3.55 -12.34 -10.47
C ASP A 421 -4.46 -13.33 -9.73
N VAL A 422 -5.27 -14.05 -10.52
CA VAL A 422 -6.27 -14.97 -9.99
C VAL A 422 -5.63 -16.14 -9.24
N ALA A 423 -4.45 -16.59 -9.66
CA ALA A 423 -3.76 -17.71 -9.03
C ALA A 423 -3.30 -17.37 -7.61
N SER A 424 -2.79 -16.17 -7.37
CA SER A 424 -2.34 -15.72 -6.06
C SER A 424 -3.47 -15.19 -5.17
N ARG A 425 -4.60 -14.82 -5.77
CA ARG A 425 -5.74 -14.17 -5.09
C ARG A 425 -6.27 -14.97 -3.89
N ILE A 426 -6.25 -16.29 -3.99
CA ILE A 426 -6.72 -17.16 -2.91
C ILE A 426 -5.96 -16.94 -1.59
N TYR A 427 -4.73 -16.47 -1.67
CA TYR A 427 -3.88 -16.16 -0.51
C TYR A 427 -3.86 -14.66 -0.20
N SER A 428 -3.83 -13.80 -1.22
CA SER A 428 -3.58 -12.36 -1.06
C SER A 428 -4.82 -11.56 -0.70
N SER A 429 -6.02 -11.99 -1.08
CA SER A 429 -7.24 -11.18 -0.95
C SER A 429 -7.85 -11.15 0.46
N PHE A 430 -7.33 -11.90 1.43
CA PHE A 430 -7.79 -11.81 2.83
C PHE A 430 -7.65 -10.41 3.41
N GLY A 431 -6.52 -9.73 3.13
CA GLY A 431 -6.30 -8.36 3.57
C GLY A 431 -7.32 -7.40 2.96
N THR A 432 -7.59 -7.54 1.66
CA THR A 432 -8.56 -6.69 0.96
C THR A 432 -9.95 -6.88 1.55
N LEU A 433 -10.36 -8.13 1.76
CA LEU A 433 -11.66 -8.47 2.34
C LEU A 433 -11.81 -7.95 3.78
N LEU A 434 -10.72 -7.98 4.57
CA LEU A 434 -10.71 -7.54 5.95
C LEU A 434 -10.75 -6.00 6.09
N PHE A 435 -10.00 -5.29 5.26
CA PHE A 435 -9.83 -3.83 5.41
C PHE A 435 -10.72 -3.02 4.47
N LEU A 436 -10.84 -3.45 3.20
CA LEU A 436 -11.54 -2.72 2.14
C LEU A 436 -12.46 -3.66 1.33
N PRO A 437 -13.47 -4.27 1.96
CA PRO A 437 -14.32 -5.31 1.34
C PRO A 437 -14.99 -4.85 0.04
N ARG A 438 -15.28 -3.54 -0.12
CA ARG A 438 -15.82 -2.99 -1.36
C ARG A 438 -14.82 -3.16 -2.53
N PHE A 439 -13.53 -3.00 -2.29
CA PHE A 439 -12.51 -3.24 -3.31
C PHE A 439 -12.37 -4.72 -3.63
N GLU A 440 -12.47 -5.60 -2.62
CA GLU A 440 -12.50 -7.05 -2.85
C GLU A 440 -13.68 -7.46 -3.73
N GLU A 441 -14.86 -6.91 -3.47
CA GLU A 441 -16.05 -7.20 -4.26
C GLU A 441 -15.93 -6.76 -5.70
N GLU A 442 -15.35 -5.58 -5.93
CA GLU A 442 -15.12 -5.05 -7.28
C GLU A 442 -14.09 -5.89 -8.04
N GLU A 443 -12.92 -6.09 -7.47
CA GLU A 443 -11.83 -6.85 -8.09
C GLU A 443 -12.26 -8.30 -8.41
N LEU A 444 -12.94 -8.98 -7.47
CA LEU A 444 -13.43 -10.33 -7.69
C LEU A 444 -14.51 -10.38 -8.79
N THR A 445 -15.37 -9.39 -8.85
CA THR A 445 -16.40 -9.31 -9.91
C THR A 445 -15.76 -9.09 -11.28
N LEU A 446 -14.74 -8.25 -11.37
CA LEU A 446 -13.96 -8.04 -12.60
C LEU A 446 -13.26 -9.34 -13.02
N ALA A 447 -12.58 -10.01 -12.08
CA ALA A 447 -11.90 -11.29 -12.34
C ALA A 447 -12.87 -12.37 -12.81
N CYS A 448 -14.06 -12.49 -12.19
CA CYS A 448 -15.09 -13.43 -12.64
C CYS A 448 -15.61 -13.12 -14.06
N ARG A 449 -15.59 -11.86 -14.49
CA ARG A 449 -16.05 -11.44 -15.84
C ARG A 449 -14.97 -11.53 -16.91
N ALA A 450 -13.72 -11.52 -16.48
CA ALA A 450 -12.60 -11.52 -17.42
C ALA A 450 -12.56 -12.82 -18.23
N ARG A 451 -12.69 -12.70 -19.54
CA ARG A 451 -12.65 -13.79 -20.51
C ARG A 451 -11.74 -13.41 -21.67
N ASP A 452 -11.15 -14.42 -22.30
CA ASP A 452 -10.41 -14.23 -23.52
C ASP A 452 -11.35 -13.67 -24.61
N PRO A 453 -11.04 -12.53 -25.23
CA PRO A 453 -11.87 -11.96 -26.30
C PRO A 453 -11.99 -12.87 -27.53
N GLU A 454 -10.96 -13.66 -27.84
CA GLU A 454 -10.93 -14.58 -28.96
C GLU A 454 -11.59 -15.93 -28.63
N HIS A 455 -11.51 -16.33 -27.36
CA HIS A 455 -12.07 -17.60 -26.85
C HIS A 455 -12.93 -17.34 -25.59
N PRO A 456 -14.18 -16.90 -25.73
CA PRO A 456 -15.02 -16.44 -24.60
C PRO A 456 -15.24 -17.44 -23.46
N GLY A 457 -14.96 -18.74 -23.68
CA GLY A 457 -15.00 -19.77 -22.63
C GLY A 457 -13.77 -19.74 -21.72
N VAL A 458 -12.65 -19.20 -22.18
CA VAL A 458 -11.36 -19.25 -21.48
C VAL A 458 -11.26 -18.15 -20.41
N LEU A 459 -10.87 -18.54 -19.20
CA LEU A 459 -10.65 -17.63 -18.08
C LEU A 459 -9.34 -16.86 -18.24
N CYS A 460 -9.37 -15.58 -17.86
CA CYS A 460 -8.16 -14.78 -17.79
C CYS A 460 -7.45 -14.98 -16.45
N HIS A 461 -6.11 -15.01 -16.49
CA HIS A 461 -5.32 -15.12 -15.26
C HIS A 461 -5.16 -13.78 -14.54
N SER A 462 -5.37 -12.65 -15.22
CA SER A 462 -5.25 -11.30 -14.66
C SER A 462 -6.15 -10.30 -15.39
N LEU A 463 -6.32 -9.12 -14.77
CA LEU A 463 -7.04 -7.99 -15.38
C LEU A 463 -6.17 -7.15 -16.32
N GLY A 464 -4.86 -7.40 -16.35
CA GLY A 464 -3.93 -6.72 -17.26
C GLY A 464 -2.55 -6.48 -16.67
N LYS A 465 -1.70 -5.81 -17.44
CA LYS A 465 -0.37 -5.34 -17.02
C LYS A 465 -0.44 -3.86 -16.69
N ALA A 466 -0.37 -3.52 -15.40
CA ALA A 466 -0.61 -2.16 -14.90
C ALA A 466 -1.89 -1.53 -15.50
N SER A 467 -2.90 -2.36 -15.74
CA SER A 467 -4.18 -2.02 -16.36
C SER A 467 -5.30 -2.83 -15.71
N LEU A 468 -6.50 -2.27 -15.70
CA LEU A 468 -7.74 -2.93 -15.24
C LEU A 468 -8.70 -3.24 -16.40
N HIS A 469 -8.28 -2.97 -17.65
CA HIS A 469 -9.15 -2.97 -18.83
C HIS A 469 -8.76 -4.01 -19.87
N HIS A 470 -7.56 -4.60 -19.77
CA HIS A 470 -7.03 -5.55 -20.75
C HIS A 470 -6.71 -6.91 -20.12
N PRO A 471 -7.75 -7.71 -19.79
CA PRO A 471 -7.58 -9.03 -19.22
C PRO A 471 -6.66 -9.91 -20.06
N GLN A 472 -5.80 -10.68 -19.39
CA GLN A 472 -4.85 -11.57 -20.05
C GLN A 472 -5.26 -13.01 -19.85
N ALA A 473 -5.58 -13.68 -20.94
CA ALA A 473 -5.87 -15.09 -20.96
C ALA A 473 -4.59 -15.95 -20.93
N THR A 474 -4.77 -17.21 -20.57
CA THR A 474 -3.76 -18.25 -20.76
C THR A 474 -4.38 -19.38 -21.58
N ALA A 475 -3.67 -19.81 -22.60
CA ALA A 475 -4.08 -20.97 -23.40
C ALA A 475 -3.89 -22.31 -22.67
N ASP A 476 -3.37 -22.27 -21.46
CA ASP A 476 -3.03 -23.41 -20.65
C ASP A 476 -4.28 -24.01 -19.97
N GLU A 477 -4.75 -25.17 -20.46
CA GLU A 477 -5.97 -25.83 -20.01
C GLU A 477 -5.95 -26.21 -18.51
N ALA A 478 -4.81 -26.60 -17.97
CA ALA A 478 -4.76 -26.93 -16.55
C ALA A 478 -4.63 -25.69 -15.66
N ALA A 479 -4.14 -24.57 -16.18
CA ALA A 479 -4.32 -23.31 -15.49
C ALA A 479 -5.82 -22.97 -15.35
N GLN A 480 -6.68 -23.39 -16.29
CA GLN A 480 -8.13 -23.16 -16.19
C GLN A 480 -8.75 -23.79 -14.94
N MET A 481 -8.35 -25.02 -14.54
CA MET A 481 -8.80 -25.62 -13.29
C MET A 481 -8.41 -24.77 -12.07
N GLN A 482 -7.16 -24.33 -12.01
CA GLN A 482 -6.67 -23.51 -10.89
C GLN A 482 -7.37 -22.15 -10.85
N LEU A 483 -7.58 -21.50 -12.00
CA LEU A 483 -8.30 -20.22 -12.10
C LEU A 483 -9.75 -20.36 -11.66
N ALA A 484 -10.46 -21.38 -12.16
CA ALA A 484 -11.84 -21.66 -11.77
C ALA A 484 -11.95 -21.95 -10.26
N ALA A 485 -11.07 -22.81 -9.72
CA ALA A 485 -11.04 -23.12 -8.31
C ALA A 485 -10.84 -21.85 -7.45
N ASN A 486 -9.86 -21.01 -7.79
CA ASN A 486 -9.58 -19.80 -7.03
C ASN A 486 -10.71 -18.77 -7.08
N LEU A 487 -11.38 -18.61 -8.22
CA LEU A 487 -12.55 -17.73 -8.35
C LEU A 487 -13.73 -18.24 -7.52
N ILE A 488 -14.04 -19.54 -7.58
CA ILE A 488 -15.15 -20.16 -6.84
C ILE A 488 -14.92 -20.06 -5.33
N ILE A 489 -13.74 -20.44 -4.85
CA ILE A 489 -13.39 -20.36 -3.43
C ILE A 489 -13.42 -18.91 -2.93
N SER A 490 -12.85 -17.98 -3.69
CA SER A 490 -12.85 -16.55 -3.34
C SER A 490 -14.28 -15.98 -3.29
N ALA A 491 -15.17 -16.41 -4.20
CA ALA A 491 -16.56 -15.97 -4.21
C ALA A 491 -17.35 -16.50 -3.01
N TYR A 492 -17.14 -17.76 -2.64
CA TYR A 492 -17.77 -18.34 -1.47
C TYR A 492 -17.25 -17.70 -0.17
N ARG A 493 -15.94 -17.51 -0.05
CA ARG A 493 -15.33 -16.79 1.07
C ARG A 493 -15.86 -15.36 1.21
N ASN A 494 -15.94 -14.61 0.10
CA ASN A 494 -16.51 -13.28 0.09
C ASN A 494 -17.97 -13.29 0.57
N TYR A 495 -18.78 -14.26 0.11
CA TYR A 495 -20.15 -14.45 0.58
C TYR A 495 -20.22 -14.71 2.09
N LEU A 496 -19.42 -15.63 2.61
CA LEU A 496 -19.42 -15.95 4.04
C LEU A 496 -19.05 -14.75 4.91
N MET A 497 -18.05 -13.96 4.50
CA MET A 497 -17.55 -12.83 5.29
C MET A 497 -18.42 -11.57 5.18
N THR A 498 -19.08 -11.36 4.04
CA THR A 498 -19.90 -10.15 3.82
C THR A 498 -21.40 -10.39 4.03
N GLY A 499 -21.85 -11.64 3.95
CA GLY A 499 -23.27 -12.01 3.94
C GLY A 499 -24.03 -11.55 2.68
N SER A 500 -23.31 -11.08 1.64
CA SER A 500 -23.93 -10.48 0.47
C SER A 500 -24.41 -11.50 -0.56
N LEU A 501 -25.66 -11.94 -0.42
CA LEU A 501 -26.33 -12.77 -1.42
C LEU A 501 -26.45 -12.08 -2.78
N VAL A 502 -26.55 -10.76 -2.82
CA VAL A 502 -26.65 -10.00 -4.08
C VAL A 502 -25.41 -10.23 -4.93
N HIS A 503 -24.22 -10.09 -4.35
CA HIS A 503 -22.97 -10.31 -5.07
C HIS A 503 -22.74 -11.80 -5.40
N ALA A 504 -23.05 -12.71 -4.50
CA ALA A 504 -23.00 -14.14 -4.77
C ALA A 504 -23.89 -14.52 -5.97
N ARG A 505 -25.14 -14.03 -5.98
CA ARG A 505 -26.10 -14.27 -7.08
C ARG A 505 -25.63 -13.68 -8.41
N LYS A 506 -25.04 -12.48 -8.38
CA LYS A 506 -24.51 -11.81 -9.59
C LYS A 506 -23.34 -12.57 -10.22
N ARG A 507 -22.48 -13.18 -9.38
CA ARG A 507 -21.29 -13.93 -9.84
C ARG A 507 -21.60 -15.35 -10.26
N PHE A 508 -22.64 -15.98 -9.71
CA PHE A 508 -22.93 -17.40 -9.89
C PHE A 508 -22.98 -17.88 -11.36
N PRO A 509 -23.61 -17.17 -12.32
CA PRO A 509 -23.59 -17.60 -13.72
C PRO A 509 -22.16 -17.73 -14.29
N MET A 510 -21.27 -16.81 -13.94
CA MET A 510 -19.88 -16.81 -14.39
C MET A 510 -19.06 -17.93 -13.76
N LEU A 511 -19.35 -18.24 -12.48
CA LEU A 511 -18.73 -19.37 -11.77
C LEU A 511 -19.22 -20.71 -12.30
N ARG A 512 -20.50 -20.80 -12.68
CA ARG A 512 -21.08 -21.97 -13.34
C ARG A 512 -20.38 -22.25 -14.67
N ASP A 513 -20.22 -21.22 -15.50
CA ASP A 513 -19.55 -21.36 -16.80
C ASP A 513 -18.08 -21.79 -16.61
N ALA A 514 -17.39 -21.27 -15.59
CA ALA A 514 -16.03 -21.68 -15.24
C ALA A 514 -15.96 -23.14 -14.76
N MET A 515 -16.91 -23.57 -13.92
CA MET A 515 -17.00 -24.97 -13.49
C MET A 515 -17.24 -25.91 -14.67
N HIS A 516 -18.22 -25.58 -15.54
CA HIS A 516 -18.56 -26.40 -16.71
C HIS A 516 -17.40 -26.46 -17.71
N LEU A 517 -16.60 -25.39 -17.86
CA LEU A 517 -15.37 -25.41 -18.65
C LEU A 517 -14.41 -26.50 -18.16
N VAL A 518 -14.12 -26.51 -16.85
CA VAL A 518 -13.19 -27.50 -16.25
C VAL A 518 -13.74 -28.93 -16.41
N MET A 519 -15.05 -29.13 -16.21
CA MET A 519 -15.69 -30.43 -16.42
C MET A 519 -15.57 -30.93 -17.87
N ALA A 520 -15.59 -30.01 -18.85
CA ALA A 520 -15.44 -30.38 -20.25
C ALA A 520 -13.99 -30.79 -20.61
N LEU A 521 -13.04 -30.52 -19.76
CA LEU A 521 -11.64 -30.90 -19.88
C LEU A 521 -11.31 -32.22 -19.15
N ASP A 522 -12.26 -32.80 -18.42
CA ASP A 522 -12.16 -34.12 -17.77
C ASP A 522 -12.62 -35.21 -18.76
N TYR A 523 -11.67 -35.74 -19.55
CA TYR A 523 -11.98 -36.67 -20.66
C TYR A 523 -12.08 -38.14 -20.21
N ASP A 524 -11.37 -38.53 -19.13
CA ASP A 524 -11.41 -39.91 -18.61
C ASP A 524 -12.43 -40.08 -17.47
N GLY A 525 -13.00 -38.97 -17.00
CA GLY A 525 -14.07 -38.97 -16.03
C GLY A 525 -13.61 -39.21 -14.60
N ASP A 526 -12.35 -38.95 -14.28
CA ASP A 526 -11.79 -39.11 -12.92
C ASP A 526 -12.11 -37.92 -12.00
N GLY A 527 -12.63 -36.83 -12.53
CA GLY A 527 -12.98 -35.60 -11.84
C GLY A 527 -11.94 -34.50 -11.87
N PHE A 528 -10.83 -34.71 -12.60
CA PHE A 528 -9.78 -33.73 -12.86
C PHE A 528 -9.60 -33.57 -14.38
N PRO A 529 -9.22 -32.36 -14.85
CA PRO A 529 -8.99 -32.14 -16.27
C PRO A 529 -7.68 -32.80 -16.70
N GLU A 530 -7.68 -33.39 -17.90
CA GLU A 530 -6.47 -33.79 -18.59
C GLU A 530 -5.85 -32.58 -19.28
N GLY A 531 -4.54 -32.43 -19.16
CA GLY A 531 -3.80 -31.47 -19.97
C GLY A 531 -3.88 -31.86 -21.45
N GLY A 532 -4.58 -31.08 -22.27
CA GLY A 532 -4.72 -31.32 -23.71
C GLY A 532 -3.55 -30.83 -24.53
N GLY A 533 -3.08 -31.65 -25.49
CA GLY A 533 -2.11 -31.27 -26.52
C GLY A 533 -0.64 -31.45 -26.16
N ASP A 534 0.26 -30.91 -27.03
CA ASP A 534 1.72 -31.03 -26.94
C ASP A 534 2.34 -30.45 -25.64
N HIS A 535 1.53 -29.92 -24.75
CA HIS A 535 1.93 -29.39 -23.44
C HIS A 535 1.55 -30.36 -22.31
N ALA A 536 2.05 -31.58 -22.36
CA ALA A 536 2.04 -32.55 -21.26
C ALA A 536 2.69 -32.04 -19.95
N ALA A 537 3.00 -30.75 -19.88
CA ALA A 537 3.62 -30.09 -18.74
C ALA A 537 2.63 -29.71 -17.62
N LEU A 538 1.32 -29.84 -17.84
CA LEU A 538 0.34 -29.50 -16.83
C LEU A 538 -0.01 -30.69 -15.99
N ARG A 539 0.77 -30.82 -15.02
CA ARG A 539 0.80 -31.96 -14.14
C ARG A 539 -0.12 -31.68 -12.99
N LEU A 540 -1.09 -32.55 -12.84
CA LEU A 540 -1.93 -32.55 -11.66
C LEU A 540 -1.04 -32.69 -10.43
N CYS A 541 -1.10 -31.72 -9.53
CA CYS A 541 -0.41 -31.79 -8.25
C CYS A 541 -1.41 -31.76 -7.09
N ALA A 542 -1.00 -32.29 -5.96
CA ALA A 542 -1.88 -32.38 -4.79
C ALA A 542 -2.44 -31.02 -4.33
N SER A 543 -1.68 -29.92 -4.52
CA SER A 543 -2.14 -28.58 -4.16
C SER A 543 -3.27 -28.07 -5.06
N SER A 544 -3.13 -28.17 -6.39
CA SER A 544 -4.17 -27.74 -7.33
C SER A 544 -5.41 -28.62 -7.29
N CYS A 545 -5.21 -29.94 -7.22
CA CYS A 545 -6.33 -30.89 -7.08
C CYS A 545 -7.07 -30.72 -5.74
N GLY A 546 -6.36 -30.48 -4.64
CA GLY A 546 -6.96 -30.20 -3.33
C GLY A 546 -7.77 -28.88 -3.32
N LEU A 547 -7.30 -27.84 -4.02
CA LEU A 547 -8.07 -26.61 -4.21
C LEU A 547 -9.30 -26.83 -5.09
N TRP A 548 -9.21 -27.68 -6.11
CA TRP A 548 -10.37 -28.03 -6.92
C TRP A 548 -11.44 -28.78 -6.11
N LEU A 549 -11.06 -29.75 -5.28
CA LEU A 549 -11.98 -30.39 -4.34
C LEU A 549 -12.70 -29.38 -3.44
N LEU A 550 -11.96 -28.40 -2.90
CA LEU A 550 -12.56 -27.33 -2.12
C LEU A 550 -13.52 -26.48 -2.96
N ALA A 551 -13.14 -26.14 -4.20
CA ALA A 551 -13.98 -25.36 -5.10
C ALA A 551 -15.32 -26.04 -5.38
N LEU A 552 -15.33 -27.35 -5.59
CA LEU A 552 -16.56 -28.12 -5.78
C LEU A 552 -17.50 -28.03 -4.57
N ARG A 553 -16.96 -28.11 -3.35
CA ARG A 553 -17.73 -27.91 -2.11
C ARG A 553 -18.26 -26.49 -1.97
N CYS A 554 -17.41 -25.48 -2.24
CA CYS A 554 -17.82 -24.08 -2.23
C CYS A 554 -18.90 -23.79 -3.27
N TYR A 555 -18.76 -24.35 -4.47
CA TYR A 555 -19.74 -24.18 -5.54
C TYR A 555 -21.09 -24.82 -5.19
N ALA A 556 -21.08 -26.03 -4.63
CA ALA A 556 -22.30 -26.68 -4.17
C ALA A 556 -23.07 -25.83 -3.16
N GLN A 557 -22.36 -25.20 -2.19
CA GLN A 557 -22.98 -24.30 -1.22
C GLN A 557 -23.54 -23.03 -1.91
N LEU A 558 -22.82 -22.41 -2.83
CA LEU A 558 -23.31 -21.26 -3.59
C LEU A 558 -24.52 -21.61 -4.46
N ALA A 559 -24.56 -22.82 -5.03
CA ALA A 559 -25.69 -23.33 -5.80
C ALA A 559 -26.94 -23.53 -4.93
N VAL A 560 -26.78 -24.02 -3.69
CA VAL A 560 -27.88 -24.12 -2.73
C VAL A 560 -28.44 -22.73 -2.40
N GLU A 561 -27.58 -21.75 -2.13
CA GLU A 561 -27.99 -20.35 -1.86
C GLU A 561 -28.66 -19.67 -3.08
N ARG A 562 -28.39 -20.19 -4.26
CA ARG A 562 -29.01 -19.77 -5.54
C ARG A 562 -30.30 -20.53 -5.84
N GLU A 563 -30.65 -21.56 -5.08
CA GLU A 563 -31.74 -22.50 -5.33
C GLU A 563 -31.56 -23.33 -6.63
N ALA A 564 -30.29 -23.49 -7.08
CA ALA A 564 -29.90 -24.27 -8.26
C ALA A 564 -29.55 -25.69 -7.84
N ARG A 565 -30.56 -26.51 -7.55
CA ARG A 565 -30.38 -27.86 -6.97
C ARG A 565 -29.61 -28.80 -7.88
N ASP A 566 -29.90 -28.79 -9.18
CA ASP A 566 -29.24 -29.65 -10.16
C ASP A 566 -27.72 -29.37 -10.20
N GLU A 567 -27.33 -28.09 -10.10
CA GLU A 567 -25.91 -27.67 -10.03
C GLU A 567 -25.24 -28.09 -8.71
N ALA A 568 -25.98 -28.06 -7.60
CA ALA A 568 -25.46 -28.52 -6.30
C ALA A 568 -25.24 -30.03 -6.31
N GLU A 569 -26.19 -30.80 -6.83
CA GLU A 569 -26.10 -32.28 -6.94
C GLU A 569 -24.96 -32.68 -7.90
N LEU A 570 -24.81 -31.98 -9.01
CA LEU A 570 -23.71 -32.18 -9.96
C LEU A 570 -22.33 -31.98 -9.31
N ALA A 571 -22.17 -30.88 -8.57
CA ALA A 571 -20.90 -30.57 -7.88
C ALA A 571 -20.56 -31.59 -6.79
N GLU A 572 -21.57 -32.06 -6.00
CA GLU A 572 -21.36 -33.09 -4.98
C GLU A 572 -21.01 -34.46 -5.58
N ALA A 573 -21.62 -34.82 -6.73
CA ALA A 573 -21.29 -36.06 -7.45
C ALA A 573 -19.83 -35.99 -7.98
N LEU A 574 -19.44 -34.85 -8.58
CA LEU A 574 -18.09 -34.65 -9.07
C LEU A 574 -17.07 -34.63 -7.91
N PHE A 575 -17.37 -33.94 -6.80
CA PHE A 575 -16.55 -33.96 -5.60
C PHE A 575 -16.30 -35.41 -5.08
N SER A 576 -17.36 -36.21 -5.01
CA SER A 576 -17.24 -37.56 -4.51
C SER A 576 -16.32 -38.43 -5.37
N ARG A 577 -16.38 -38.25 -6.68
CA ARG A 577 -15.53 -38.96 -7.65
C ARG A 577 -14.09 -38.44 -7.58
N ALA A 578 -13.87 -37.14 -7.73
CA ALA A 578 -12.55 -36.51 -7.71
C ALA A 578 -11.79 -36.78 -6.39
N ARG A 579 -12.53 -36.85 -5.26
CA ARG A 579 -11.94 -37.23 -3.96
C ARG A 579 -11.37 -38.66 -3.97
N LEU A 580 -12.03 -39.62 -4.59
CA LEU A 580 -11.51 -40.98 -4.70
C LEU A 580 -10.24 -41.01 -5.57
N SER A 581 -10.28 -40.34 -6.69
CA SER A 581 -9.12 -40.20 -7.58
C SER A 581 -7.95 -39.51 -6.87
N PHE A 582 -8.21 -38.46 -6.07
CA PHE A 582 -7.17 -37.79 -5.27
C PHE A 582 -6.47 -38.75 -4.30
N GLU A 583 -7.25 -39.57 -3.58
CA GLU A 583 -6.70 -40.53 -2.64
C GLU A 583 -5.83 -41.58 -3.33
N ASP A 584 -6.22 -42.01 -4.54
CA ASP A 584 -5.49 -42.99 -5.34
C ASP A 584 -4.21 -42.38 -5.95
N TYR A 585 -4.26 -41.12 -6.39
CA TYR A 585 -3.15 -40.45 -7.08
C TYR A 585 -2.03 -39.99 -6.16
N PHE A 586 -2.40 -39.46 -4.99
CA PHE A 586 -1.44 -38.76 -4.15
C PHE A 586 -1.10 -39.46 -2.83
N TRP A 587 -1.87 -40.45 -2.38
CA TRP A 587 -1.49 -41.17 -1.19
C TRP A 587 -0.37 -42.17 -1.51
N SER A 588 0.73 -42.07 -0.78
CA SER A 588 1.86 -43.00 -0.88
C SER A 588 1.92 -43.87 0.37
N ASP A 589 1.66 -45.20 0.20
CA ASP A 589 1.81 -46.16 1.29
C ASP A 589 3.26 -46.29 1.76
N ALA A 590 4.24 -46.08 0.86
CA ALA A 590 5.64 -46.11 1.20
C ALA A 590 6.07 -44.88 2.05
N ALA A 591 5.56 -43.69 1.70
CA ALA A 591 5.83 -42.45 2.44
C ALA A 591 4.87 -42.25 3.64
N GLN A 592 3.77 -42.98 3.71
CA GLN A 592 2.67 -42.79 4.68
C GLN A 592 2.17 -41.32 4.71
N SER A 593 2.13 -40.68 3.54
CA SER A 593 1.71 -39.28 3.37
C SER A 593 1.20 -39.05 1.96
N TYR A 594 0.45 -37.98 1.76
CA TYR A 594 0.25 -37.47 0.40
C TYR A 594 1.58 -36.94 -0.13
N VAL A 595 1.85 -37.19 -1.42
CA VAL A 595 3.00 -36.66 -2.16
C VAL A 595 2.54 -35.56 -3.12
N LEU A 596 3.45 -34.69 -3.51
CA LEU A 596 3.10 -33.52 -4.35
C LEU A 596 2.69 -33.95 -5.78
N TRP A 597 3.41 -34.90 -6.36
CA TRP A 597 3.20 -35.33 -7.74
C TRP A 597 2.60 -36.73 -7.83
N ARG A 598 1.66 -36.93 -8.75
CA ARG A 598 1.19 -38.27 -9.13
C ARG A 598 2.33 -39.05 -9.77
N ALA A 599 2.47 -40.32 -9.43
CA ALA A 599 3.48 -41.21 -10.03
C ALA A 599 3.34 -41.26 -11.57
N GLY A 600 4.44 -41.06 -12.28
CA GLY A 600 4.46 -40.99 -13.74
C GLY A 600 4.05 -39.63 -14.32
N ASN A 601 3.78 -38.66 -13.48
CA ASN A 601 3.42 -37.29 -13.86
C ASN A 601 4.33 -36.25 -13.20
N GLU A 602 5.57 -36.66 -12.89
CA GLU A 602 6.57 -35.78 -12.31
C GLU A 602 7.08 -34.75 -13.34
N PRO A 603 7.49 -33.56 -12.87
CA PRO A 603 8.06 -32.53 -13.76
C PRO A 603 9.33 -33.04 -14.48
N GLU A 604 9.63 -32.47 -15.65
CA GLU A 604 10.88 -32.78 -16.39
C GLU A 604 12.12 -32.22 -15.71
N ASP A 605 11.95 -31.14 -14.95
CA ASP A 605 13.02 -30.54 -14.16
C ASP A 605 13.37 -31.45 -12.98
N GLU A 606 14.60 -31.94 -12.92
CA GLU A 606 15.08 -32.81 -11.86
C GLU A 606 14.93 -32.18 -10.47
N SER A 607 15.11 -30.85 -10.34
CA SER A 607 14.94 -30.15 -9.08
C SER A 607 13.47 -30.13 -8.60
N ALA A 608 12.53 -30.07 -9.51
CA ALA A 608 11.12 -30.17 -9.22
C ALA A 608 10.67 -31.61 -8.95
N GLN A 609 11.31 -32.60 -9.60
CA GLN A 609 11.07 -34.04 -9.33
C GLN A 609 11.45 -34.43 -7.89
N GLU A 610 12.54 -33.83 -7.35
CA GLU A 610 12.98 -34.07 -5.99
C GLU A 610 12.02 -33.50 -4.94
N MET A 611 11.15 -32.55 -5.33
CA MET A 611 10.19 -31.92 -4.43
C MET A 611 9.03 -32.86 -4.12
N ARG A 612 9.16 -33.68 -3.08
CA ARG A 612 8.07 -34.56 -2.61
C ARG A 612 6.99 -33.84 -1.82
N TYR A 613 7.36 -32.75 -1.17
CA TYR A 613 6.48 -31.99 -0.28
C TYR A 613 6.56 -30.50 -0.56
N HIS A 614 5.42 -29.83 -0.40
CA HIS A 614 5.29 -28.39 -0.55
C HIS A 614 4.37 -27.83 0.54
N LEU A 615 4.70 -26.65 1.11
CA LEU A 615 3.90 -26.01 2.16
C LEU A 615 2.42 -25.80 1.77
N GLY A 616 2.15 -25.53 0.49
CA GLY A 616 0.80 -25.37 -0.07
C GLY A 616 0.10 -26.68 -0.43
N GLN A 617 0.71 -27.85 -0.21
CA GLN A 617 0.20 -29.14 -0.66
C GLN A 617 -1.20 -29.48 -0.11
N LEU A 618 -1.49 -29.04 1.12
CA LEU A 618 -2.80 -29.17 1.76
C LEU A 618 -3.58 -27.84 1.77
N ALA A 619 -3.36 -26.96 0.79
CA ALA A 619 -4.01 -25.65 0.73
C ALA A 619 -5.54 -25.76 0.70
N GLY A 620 -6.09 -26.72 -0.01
CA GLY A 620 -7.53 -26.99 0.00
C GLY A 620 -8.06 -27.32 1.40
N GLU A 621 -7.33 -28.16 2.15
CA GLU A 621 -7.74 -28.62 3.47
C GLU A 621 -7.75 -27.50 4.52
N TRP A 622 -6.68 -26.72 4.64
CA TRP A 622 -6.66 -25.62 5.62
C TRP A 622 -7.67 -24.52 5.28
N GLN A 623 -7.91 -24.27 4.00
CA GLN A 623 -8.95 -23.32 3.58
C GLN A 623 -10.35 -23.87 3.83
N ALA A 624 -10.61 -25.16 3.62
CA ALA A 624 -11.88 -25.80 4.00
C ALA A 624 -12.16 -25.61 5.49
N SER A 625 -11.16 -25.84 6.33
CA SER A 625 -11.25 -25.61 7.78
C SER A 625 -11.55 -24.14 8.11
N LEU A 626 -10.88 -23.20 7.46
CA LEU A 626 -11.11 -21.76 7.64
C LEU A 626 -12.54 -21.34 7.23
N LEU A 627 -13.09 -21.96 6.20
CA LEU A 627 -14.44 -21.69 5.69
C LEU A 627 -15.54 -22.47 6.45
N GLY A 628 -15.17 -23.23 7.48
CA GLY A 628 -16.11 -24.04 8.27
C GLY A 628 -16.69 -25.24 7.52
N LEU A 629 -16.02 -25.68 6.46
CA LEU A 629 -16.41 -26.86 5.69
C LEU A 629 -15.83 -28.13 6.28
N SER A 630 -16.47 -29.27 6.01
CA SER A 630 -15.98 -30.58 6.42
C SER A 630 -14.63 -30.91 5.75
N PRO A 631 -13.77 -31.71 6.37
CA PRO A 631 -12.51 -32.15 5.80
C PRO A 631 -12.67 -32.72 4.38
N LEU A 632 -11.76 -32.35 3.49
CA LEU A 632 -11.72 -32.83 2.10
C LEU A 632 -11.12 -34.23 2.02
N HIS A 633 -10.13 -34.52 2.89
CA HIS A 633 -9.32 -35.73 2.92
C HIS A 633 -9.56 -36.55 4.21
N MET A 634 -8.94 -37.71 4.30
CA MET A 634 -9.00 -38.53 5.50
C MET A 634 -8.18 -37.92 6.64
N SER A 635 -8.78 -37.71 7.80
CA SER A 635 -8.16 -36.97 8.92
C SER A 635 -6.83 -37.56 9.41
N ASP A 636 -6.71 -38.90 9.43
CA ASP A 636 -5.47 -39.59 9.79
C ASP A 636 -4.34 -39.35 8.75
N ARG A 637 -4.70 -39.30 7.46
CA ARG A 637 -3.78 -39.02 6.35
C ARG A 637 -3.31 -37.56 6.35
N ILE A 638 -4.19 -36.60 6.68
CA ILE A 638 -3.83 -35.19 6.85
C ILE A 638 -2.74 -35.04 7.93
N GLY A 639 -2.96 -35.65 9.11
CA GLY A 639 -2.00 -35.59 10.22
C GLY A 639 -0.62 -36.16 9.86
N LYS A 640 -0.58 -37.30 9.18
CA LYS A 640 0.66 -37.91 8.70
C LYS A 640 1.38 -37.03 7.67
N THR A 641 0.64 -36.44 6.72
CA THR A 641 1.21 -35.56 5.70
C THR A 641 1.79 -34.29 6.32
N LEU A 642 1.10 -33.66 7.30
CA LEU A 642 1.63 -32.50 8.01
C LEU A 642 2.95 -32.81 8.73
N HIS A 643 3.06 -33.99 9.34
CA HIS A 643 4.31 -34.44 9.94
C HIS A 643 5.44 -34.62 8.89
N ALA A 644 5.12 -35.17 7.73
CA ALA A 644 6.09 -35.35 6.66
C ALA A 644 6.56 -34.02 6.05
N ILE A 645 5.67 -33.03 5.94
CA ILE A 645 6.04 -31.67 5.48
C ILE A 645 6.92 -30.94 6.50
N ALA A 646 6.70 -31.18 7.80
CA ALA A 646 7.41 -30.49 8.88
C ALA A 646 8.77 -31.13 9.21
N ALA A 647 9.01 -32.38 8.80
CA ALA A 647 10.27 -33.10 9.02
C ALA A 647 11.35 -32.72 8.01
#